data_350236086ebc8dd6d872645143855133
#
_entry.id   350236086ebc8dd6d872645143855133
#
_cell.length_a   1.000
_cell.length_b   1.000
_cell.length_c   1.000
_cell.angle_alpha   90.00
_cell.angle_beta   90.00
_cell.angle_gamma   90.00
#
_symmetry.space_group_name_H-M   'P 1'
#
loop_
_entity.id
_entity.type
_entity.pdbx_description
1 polymer ?
#
loop_
_entity_poly.entity_id
_entity_poly.type
_entity_poly.pdbx_seq_one_letter_code
_entity_poly.pdbx_strand_id
1 'polypeptide(L)'
;MMNASRKFRVVKFGGSSQATPERVGRVLELIQATHQQGPLAVVVSAAGPTTDLLIEASARASKGDEDMATGLVNQASQIALTNARAVLSGHGEVLKVEAEVEALFSNLRKLLYGVSLLREYTAQSLDLIQSFGERLSALLMAEFVKSRGVPARFVDARDWVVTDAEFGSATVDWTATRERIDAQREEWAPVVTVHTGYLGRTPDGRTTTLGRNGSDYTATLLGRGLDAEEVTIWTDVSGVMTADPDIVPDAYPLRTLSYMEALELATFGAKMFHPRTMIPLMESGIPLRIRNTFTPDAPGTVVDTLGNRDEGMATSVTSLEQQALVDVQVQRLDARPRIAERVQRALDRENLTVWMGTQSAHGQALSVVVPMDQSARALQALENELRSELENHEIQPVHVSQPVTLLTLVAEAMGRSVNVAGRMFASLGQVGVNVLSIGQSASSRSISCVVPADETHTAVQAVHDAFNFSHQSVAVCVLGKGVVGSQLLEQVRTQAALLKRDNDIDVRVVSIADRTKVVFAPDGLDLSAWQDRMLENRPEDAEQTNGPLRIETLDRLKRLPVPILVDVTAADGMETLYRAAFERGIHVVAANKKPLTIDTEGRNALLESARQNHRFYAYETTVGASLPVIETLKNLVRTGDRVNLIEGSFSGTLGYLTHELMAGVPLAQAVRTAKELGYTEPQPQDDLSGLDAARKALILARELGIRVEMTDVKLTPLVPEAIISKTDPDQFFSALEAYQPEMEAQLQRMRSEGQVLRYLARIDPGARERGEPILEVGPIPVPQDHPSSRLRGSEAFVAFTTQRYAEYPLIVQGAGAGGAVTAAGVLADVLRIAQTLRGR
;
A
#
# COMPACT_ATOMS: atom_id res chain seq x y z
N MET A 1 1.02 15.58 -54.66
CA MET A 1 1.48 15.16 -53.32
C MET A 1 0.67 13.93 -52.96
N MET A 2 1.29 12.75 -53.01
CA MET A 2 0.65 11.48 -52.72
C MET A 2 0.16 11.48 -51.26
N ASN A 3 -1.16 11.30 -51.06
CA ASN A 3 -1.74 11.00 -49.75
C ASN A 3 -1.06 9.73 -49.27
N ALA A 4 -0.16 9.82 -48.30
CA ALA A 4 0.30 8.66 -47.55
C ALA A 4 -0.97 8.02 -46.97
N SER A 5 -1.33 6.81 -47.40
CA SER A 5 -2.54 6.11 -46.95
C SER A 5 -2.43 5.99 -45.44
N ARG A 6 -3.35 6.62 -44.73
CA ARG A 6 -3.43 6.52 -43.26
C ARG A 6 -3.54 5.03 -42.91
N LYS A 7 -2.74 4.57 -41.96
CA LYS A 7 -2.81 3.20 -41.45
C LYS A 7 -4.12 2.93 -40.71
N PHE A 8 -4.56 1.71 -40.70
CA PHE A 8 -5.70 1.29 -39.89
C PHE A 8 -5.41 1.47 -38.39
N ARG A 9 -6.46 1.76 -37.65
CA ARG A 9 -6.51 1.62 -36.21
C ARG A 9 -7.48 0.53 -35.86
N VAL A 10 -7.16 -0.28 -34.86
CA VAL A 10 -8.04 -1.33 -34.36
C VAL A 10 -8.44 -0.99 -32.96
N VAL A 11 -9.73 -0.99 -32.66
CA VAL A 11 -10.24 -0.78 -31.30
C VAL A 11 -11.09 -1.98 -30.88
N LYS A 12 -10.99 -2.38 -29.63
CA LYS A 12 -11.83 -3.43 -29.08
C LYS A 12 -12.62 -2.90 -27.88
N PHE A 13 -13.89 -3.26 -27.81
CA PHE A 13 -14.76 -2.96 -26.66
C PHE A 13 -15.23 -4.25 -25.99
N GLY A 14 -15.02 -4.34 -24.65
CA GLY A 14 -15.48 -5.46 -23.84
C GLY A 14 -17.00 -5.48 -23.65
N GLY A 15 -17.52 -6.60 -23.14
CA GLY A 15 -18.95 -6.76 -22.89
C GLY A 15 -19.49 -5.76 -21.86
N SER A 16 -18.73 -5.45 -20.82
CA SER A 16 -19.09 -4.44 -19.80
C SER A 16 -19.28 -3.05 -20.41
N SER A 17 -18.54 -2.68 -21.45
CA SER A 17 -18.66 -1.39 -22.15
C SER A 17 -19.93 -1.27 -23.00
N GLN A 18 -20.67 -2.36 -23.23
CA GLN A 18 -21.86 -2.42 -24.09
C GLN A 18 -23.11 -2.88 -23.33
N ALA A 19 -23.04 -2.99 -22.01
CA ALA A 19 -24.09 -3.61 -21.19
C ALA A 19 -25.38 -2.77 -21.10
N THR A 20 -25.29 -1.44 -21.24
CA THR A 20 -26.44 -0.52 -21.14
C THR A 20 -26.42 0.51 -22.28
N PRO A 21 -27.60 1.14 -22.60
CA PRO A 21 -27.68 2.17 -23.64
C PRO A 21 -26.71 3.34 -23.43
N GLU A 22 -26.53 3.78 -22.18
CA GLU A 22 -25.64 4.89 -21.84
C GLU A 22 -24.18 4.52 -22.15
N ARG A 23 -23.79 3.29 -21.81
CA ARG A 23 -22.45 2.77 -22.11
C ARG A 23 -22.22 2.63 -23.61
N VAL A 24 -23.21 2.14 -24.34
CA VAL A 24 -23.18 2.10 -25.82
C VAL A 24 -23.03 3.51 -26.40
N GLY A 25 -23.73 4.52 -25.85
CA GLY A 25 -23.59 5.91 -26.24
C GLY A 25 -22.13 6.40 -26.13
N ARG A 26 -21.46 6.07 -25.03
CA ARG A 26 -20.03 6.39 -24.83
C ARG A 26 -19.12 5.68 -25.85
N VAL A 27 -19.37 4.40 -26.12
CA VAL A 27 -18.63 3.62 -27.13
C VAL A 27 -18.76 4.28 -28.50
N LEU A 28 -19.94 4.75 -28.88
CA LEU A 28 -20.17 5.43 -30.16
C LEU A 28 -19.41 6.75 -30.28
N GLU A 29 -19.32 7.54 -29.19
CA GLU A 29 -18.48 8.75 -29.16
C GLU A 29 -17.01 8.42 -29.43
N LEU A 30 -16.48 7.36 -28.79
CA LEU A 30 -15.10 6.91 -28.95
C LEU A 30 -14.83 6.40 -30.38
N ILE A 31 -15.76 5.65 -30.97
CA ILE A 31 -15.68 5.18 -32.36
C ILE A 31 -15.64 6.38 -33.31
N GLN A 32 -16.54 7.37 -33.16
CA GLN A 32 -16.57 8.57 -34.00
C GLN A 32 -15.26 9.37 -33.90
N ALA A 33 -14.77 9.61 -32.67
CA ALA A 33 -13.52 10.32 -32.45
C ALA A 33 -12.30 9.59 -33.06
N THR A 34 -12.27 8.28 -32.98
CA THR A 34 -11.16 7.49 -33.54
C THR A 34 -11.25 7.43 -35.08
N HIS A 35 -12.44 7.29 -35.65
CA HIS A 35 -12.64 7.26 -37.11
C HIS A 35 -12.19 8.54 -37.81
N GLN A 36 -12.32 9.71 -37.14
CA GLN A 36 -11.81 10.99 -37.67
C GLN A 36 -10.28 10.96 -37.89
N GLN A 37 -9.58 10.06 -37.26
CA GLN A 37 -8.11 9.95 -37.34
C GLN A 37 -7.65 9.05 -38.50
N GLY A 38 -8.51 8.17 -39.04
CA GLY A 38 -8.18 7.29 -40.15
C GLY A 38 -9.12 6.09 -40.31
N PRO A 39 -8.78 5.10 -41.15
CA PRO A 39 -9.52 3.86 -41.31
C PRO A 39 -9.61 3.12 -39.96
N LEU A 40 -10.80 2.61 -39.63
CA LEU A 40 -11.07 2.04 -38.31
C LEU A 40 -11.72 0.67 -38.43
N ALA A 41 -11.14 -0.32 -37.71
CA ALA A 41 -11.74 -1.61 -37.45
C ALA A 41 -12.11 -1.71 -35.96
N VAL A 42 -13.35 -2.08 -35.67
CA VAL A 42 -13.89 -2.22 -34.30
C VAL A 42 -14.13 -3.68 -34.04
N VAL A 43 -13.63 -4.22 -32.94
CA VAL A 43 -13.92 -5.58 -32.46
C VAL A 43 -14.79 -5.48 -31.22
N VAL A 44 -15.87 -6.24 -31.16
CA VAL A 44 -16.78 -6.24 -30.01
C VAL A 44 -16.94 -7.64 -29.43
N SER A 45 -17.04 -7.71 -28.10
CA SER A 45 -17.45 -8.91 -27.36
C SER A 45 -18.98 -8.94 -27.24
N ALA A 46 -19.55 -10.07 -26.83
CA ALA A 46 -20.95 -10.15 -26.42
C ALA A 46 -21.28 -9.10 -25.33
N ALA A 47 -22.43 -8.45 -25.42
CA ALA A 47 -22.84 -7.38 -24.50
C ALA A 47 -23.21 -7.91 -23.12
N GLY A 48 -22.64 -7.33 -22.05
CA GLY A 48 -22.92 -7.69 -20.66
C GLY A 48 -22.69 -9.18 -20.38
N PRO A 49 -23.61 -9.85 -19.66
CA PRO A 49 -23.50 -11.27 -19.28
C PRO A 49 -23.99 -12.25 -20.37
N THR A 50 -24.15 -11.80 -21.62
CA THR A 50 -24.79 -12.63 -22.68
C THR A 50 -24.09 -13.96 -22.89
N THR A 51 -22.76 -14.02 -22.91
CA THR A 51 -22.00 -15.28 -23.07
C THR A 51 -22.28 -16.26 -21.94
N ASP A 52 -22.29 -15.78 -20.68
CA ASP A 52 -22.56 -16.60 -19.49
C ASP A 52 -24.00 -17.14 -19.51
N LEU A 53 -24.96 -16.30 -19.91
CA LEU A 53 -26.37 -16.70 -20.08
C LEU A 53 -26.51 -17.82 -21.12
N LEU A 54 -25.77 -17.75 -22.24
CA LEU A 54 -25.82 -18.76 -23.27
C LEU A 54 -25.17 -20.10 -22.84
N ILE A 55 -24.07 -20.03 -22.08
CA ILE A 55 -23.41 -21.21 -21.51
C ILE A 55 -24.36 -21.90 -20.52
N GLU A 56 -24.96 -21.12 -19.59
CA GLU A 56 -25.90 -21.69 -18.64
C GLU A 56 -27.17 -22.24 -19.32
N ALA A 57 -27.69 -21.53 -20.31
CA ALA A 57 -28.83 -22.05 -21.10
C ALA A 57 -28.51 -23.40 -21.74
N SER A 58 -27.31 -23.59 -22.28
CA SER A 58 -26.86 -24.88 -22.84
C SER A 58 -26.80 -25.97 -21.75
N ALA A 59 -26.26 -25.62 -20.56
CA ALA A 59 -26.20 -26.56 -19.43
C ALA A 59 -27.59 -26.94 -18.88
N ARG A 60 -28.54 -26.00 -18.88
CA ARG A 60 -29.95 -26.27 -18.48
C ARG A 60 -30.67 -27.11 -19.52
N ALA A 61 -30.54 -26.76 -20.80
CA ALA A 61 -31.12 -27.54 -21.90
C ALA A 61 -30.63 -28.98 -21.85
N SER A 62 -29.35 -29.26 -21.66
CA SER A 62 -28.80 -30.61 -21.58
C SER A 62 -29.35 -31.43 -20.39
N LYS A 63 -29.83 -30.77 -19.35
CA LYS A 63 -30.53 -31.43 -18.23
C LYS A 63 -32.03 -31.61 -18.47
N GLY A 64 -32.55 -31.16 -19.62
CA GLY A 64 -33.96 -31.20 -19.97
C GLY A 64 -34.79 -30.09 -19.33
N ASP A 65 -34.17 -29.05 -18.80
CA ASP A 65 -34.82 -27.87 -18.18
C ASP A 65 -35.04 -26.77 -19.25
N GLU A 66 -36.02 -27.00 -20.11
CA GLU A 66 -36.33 -26.12 -21.25
C GLU A 66 -36.85 -24.78 -20.82
N ASP A 67 -37.62 -24.68 -19.73
CA ASP A 67 -38.18 -23.43 -19.24
C ASP A 67 -37.07 -22.47 -18.76
N MET A 68 -36.14 -22.99 -17.98
CA MET A 68 -34.99 -22.20 -17.53
C MET A 68 -34.08 -21.80 -18.68
N ALA A 69 -33.77 -22.73 -19.57
CA ALA A 69 -32.98 -22.43 -20.76
C ALA A 69 -33.60 -21.32 -21.63
N THR A 70 -34.92 -21.41 -21.87
CA THR A 70 -35.68 -20.36 -22.57
C THR A 70 -35.69 -19.04 -21.83
N GLY A 71 -35.82 -19.06 -20.47
CA GLY A 71 -35.75 -17.88 -19.64
C GLY A 71 -34.43 -17.14 -19.77
N LEU A 72 -33.30 -17.85 -19.75
CA LEU A 72 -31.95 -17.29 -19.92
C LEU A 72 -31.76 -16.68 -21.34
N VAL A 73 -32.24 -17.34 -22.38
CA VAL A 73 -32.20 -16.79 -23.75
C VAL A 73 -33.04 -15.51 -23.86
N ASN A 74 -34.20 -15.48 -23.22
CA ASN A 74 -35.06 -14.29 -23.20
C ASN A 74 -34.38 -13.13 -22.46
N GLN A 75 -33.62 -13.37 -21.38
CA GLN A 75 -32.81 -12.33 -20.72
C GLN A 75 -31.76 -11.75 -21.68
N ALA A 76 -31.02 -12.62 -22.39
CA ALA A 76 -30.06 -12.18 -23.39
C ALA A 76 -30.73 -11.37 -24.53
N SER A 77 -31.89 -11.80 -25.01
CA SER A 77 -32.69 -11.06 -26.00
C SER A 77 -33.13 -9.70 -25.49
N GLN A 78 -33.58 -9.62 -24.23
CA GLN A 78 -34.02 -8.36 -23.63
C GLN A 78 -32.90 -7.33 -23.54
N ILE A 79 -31.68 -7.72 -23.20
CA ILE A 79 -30.50 -6.85 -23.20
C ILE A 79 -30.30 -6.23 -24.60
N ALA A 80 -30.28 -7.06 -25.63
CA ALA A 80 -30.10 -6.64 -27.02
C ALA A 80 -31.21 -5.67 -27.48
N LEU A 81 -32.46 -6.04 -27.25
CA LEU A 81 -33.62 -5.24 -27.68
C LEU A 81 -33.72 -3.90 -26.92
N THR A 82 -33.36 -3.90 -25.62
CA THR A 82 -33.34 -2.66 -24.82
C THR A 82 -32.30 -1.70 -25.40
N ASN A 83 -31.10 -2.16 -25.69
CA ASN A 83 -30.05 -1.33 -26.31
C ASN A 83 -30.50 -0.85 -27.71
N ALA A 84 -31.03 -1.74 -28.54
CA ALA A 84 -31.52 -1.38 -29.89
C ALA A 84 -32.59 -0.29 -29.85
N ARG A 85 -33.64 -0.45 -29.04
CA ARG A 85 -34.72 0.53 -28.90
C ARG A 85 -34.24 1.87 -28.38
N ALA A 86 -33.37 1.87 -27.37
CA ALA A 86 -32.91 3.12 -26.79
C ALA A 86 -31.97 3.89 -27.73
N VAL A 87 -31.02 3.20 -28.36
CA VAL A 87 -30.00 3.85 -29.22
C VAL A 87 -30.54 4.23 -30.57
N LEU A 88 -31.43 3.42 -31.15
CA LEU A 88 -32.06 3.70 -32.48
C LEU A 88 -33.40 4.43 -32.38
N SER A 89 -33.77 4.93 -31.22
CA SER A 89 -35.01 5.70 -31.02
C SER A 89 -35.05 6.91 -31.98
N GLY A 90 -36.13 7.04 -32.78
CA GLY A 90 -36.24 8.08 -33.79
C GLY A 90 -35.68 7.76 -35.18
N HIS A 91 -35.00 6.62 -35.35
CA HIS A 91 -34.53 6.12 -36.63
C HIS A 91 -35.50 5.09 -37.20
N GLY A 92 -35.81 5.20 -38.49
CA GLY A 92 -36.82 4.34 -39.16
C GLY A 92 -36.43 2.86 -39.27
N GLU A 93 -35.21 2.49 -38.90
CA GLU A 93 -34.65 1.14 -39.04
C GLU A 93 -34.82 0.24 -37.82
N VAL A 94 -35.37 0.75 -36.70
CA VAL A 94 -35.55 -0.04 -35.46
C VAL A 94 -36.27 -1.36 -35.70
N LEU A 95 -37.39 -1.34 -36.40
CA LEU A 95 -38.17 -2.55 -36.69
C LEU A 95 -37.40 -3.60 -37.53
N LYS A 96 -36.56 -3.17 -38.44
CA LYS A 96 -35.69 -4.05 -39.23
C LYS A 96 -34.65 -4.72 -38.34
N VAL A 97 -33.99 -3.92 -37.49
CA VAL A 97 -32.97 -4.45 -36.55
C VAL A 97 -33.58 -5.40 -35.53
N GLU A 98 -34.78 -5.09 -35.00
CA GLU A 98 -35.52 -6.01 -34.11
C GLU A 98 -35.86 -7.33 -34.80
N ALA A 99 -36.25 -7.32 -36.09
CA ALA A 99 -36.52 -8.54 -36.86
C ALA A 99 -35.25 -9.36 -37.06
N GLU A 100 -34.10 -8.72 -37.32
CA GLU A 100 -32.80 -9.43 -37.48
C GLU A 100 -32.35 -10.04 -36.13
N VAL A 101 -32.50 -9.33 -35.03
CA VAL A 101 -32.26 -9.83 -33.67
C VAL A 101 -33.13 -11.04 -33.36
N GLU A 102 -34.44 -10.96 -33.63
CA GLU A 102 -35.36 -12.07 -33.37
C GLU A 102 -35.08 -13.29 -34.26
N ALA A 103 -34.63 -13.09 -35.51
CA ALA A 103 -34.21 -14.18 -36.36
C ALA A 103 -33.00 -14.95 -35.81
N LEU A 104 -32.02 -14.22 -35.22
CA LEU A 104 -30.87 -14.83 -34.53
C LEU A 104 -31.34 -15.64 -33.32
N PHE A 105 -32.19 -15.08 -32.46
CA PHE A 105 -32.69 -15.79 -31.28
C PHE A 105 -33.60 -16.97 -31.65
N SER A 106 -34.37 -16.89 -32.72
CA SER A 106 -35.17 -18.01 -33.20
C SER A 106 -34.27 -19.21 -33.58
N ASN A 107 -33.15 -18.95 -34.26
CA ASN A 107 -32.18 -19.99 -34.60
C ASN A 107 -31.49 -20.56 -33.34
N LEU A 108 -31.13 -19.72 -32.39
CA LEU A 108 -30.55 -20.13 -31.12
C LEU A 108 -31.52 -21.03 -30.33
N ARG A 109 -32.82 -20.68 -30.23
CA ARG A 109 -33.83 -21.51 -29.57
C ARG A 109 -33.97 -22.89 -30.22
N LYS A 110 -33.89 -22.97 -31.56
CA LYS A 110 -33.90 -24.26 -32.27
C LYS A 110 -32.70 -25.16 -31.89
N LEU A 111 -31.50 -24.57 -31.78
CA LEU A 111 -30.30 -25.30 -31.34
C LEU A 111 -30.43 -25.81 -29.93
N LEU A 112 -30.87 -24.95 -28.99
CA LEU A 112 -31.07 -25.33 -27.59
C LEU A 112 -32.19 -26.38 -27.42
N TYR A 113 -33.24 -26.29 -28.22
CA TYR A 113 -34.27 -27.35 -28.28
C TYR A 113 -33.66 -28.69 -28.74
N GLY A 114 -32.77 -28.68 -29.74
CA GLY A 114 -32.01 -29.87 -30.12
C GLY A 114 -31.17 -30.42 -28.98
N VAL A 115 -30.48 -29.56 -28.24
CA VAL A 115 -29.72 -29.96 -27.03
C VAL A 115 -30.62 -30.57 -25.95
N SER A 116 -31.82 -30.03 -25.72
CA SER A 116 -32.76 -30.54 -24.72
C SER A 116 -33.28 -31.93 -25.10
N LEU A 117 -33.50 -32.18 -26.37
CA LEU A 117 -33.94 -33.50 -26.87
C LEU A 117 -32.82 -34.56 -26.72
N LEU A 118 -31.57 -34.19 -27.09
CA LEU A 118 -30.43 -35.08 -27.00
C LEU A 118 -29.92 -35.28 -25.57
N ARG A 119 -30.22 -34.35 -24.68
CA ARG A 119 -29.71 -34.25 -23.31
C ARG A 119 -28.19 -34.21 -23.19
N GLU A 120 -27.54 -33.72 -24.25
CA GLU A 120 -26.10 -33.55 -24.32
C GLU A 120 -25.73 -32.41 -25.28
N TYR A 121 -24.56 -31.86 -25.14
CA TYR A 121 -23.93 -30.99 -26.14
C TYR A 121 -22.44 -31.26 -26.21
N THR A 122 -21.90 -31.12 -27.43
CA THR A 122 -20.47 -31.23 -27.67
C THR A 122 -19.79 -29.84 -27.52
N ALA A 123 -18.47 -29.80 -27.38
CA ALA A 123 -17.70 -28.56 -27.43
C ALA A 123 -17.99 -27.75 -28.72
N GLN A 124 -18.12 -28.42 -29.83
CA GLN A 124 -18.52 -27.80 -31.12
C GLN A 124 -19.90 -27.12 -31.06
N SER A 125 -20.88 -27.78 -30.46
CA SER A 125 -22.23 -27.23 -30.29
C SER A 125 -22.21 -26.02 -29.38
N LEU A 126 -21.39 -26.07 -28.32
CA LEU A 126 -21.24 -24.97 -27.38
C LEU A 126 -20.58 -23.75 -28.06
N ASP A 127 -19.54 -23.96 -28.87
CA ASP A 127 -18.90 -22.90 -29.66
C ASP A 127 -19.90 -22.20 -30.57
N LEU A 128 -20.73 -22.98 -31.24
CA LEU A 128 -21.79 -22.46 -32.12
C LEU A 128 -22.81 -21.63 -31.33
N ILE A 129 -23.27 -22.11 -30.16
CA ILE A 129 -24.24 -21.41 -29.30
C ILE A 129 -23.65 -20.11 -28.78
N GLN A 130 -22.42 -20.13 -28.26
CA GLN A 130 -21.73 -18.93 -27.77
C GLN A 130 -21.58 -17.88 -28.88
N SER A 131 -21.37 -18.31 -30.15
CA SER A 131 -21.18 -17.39 -31.27
C SER A 131 -22.33 -16.40 -31.48
N PHE A 132 -23.52 -16.71 -30.99
CA PHE A 132 -24.69 -15.81 -31.13
C PHE A 132 -24.51 -14.49 -30.35
N GLY A 133 -23.81 -14.50 -29.22
CA GLY A 133 -23.56 -13.32 -28.43
C GLY A 133 -22.75 -12.28 -29.19
N GLU A 134 -21.59 -12.66 -29.73
CA GLU A 134 -20.70 -11.77 -30.45
C GLU A 134 -21.31 -11.31 -31.80
N ARG A 135 -21.98 -12.22 -32.50
CA ARG A 135 -22.66 -11.88 -33.76
C ARG A 135 -23.74 -10.83 -33.54
N LEU A 136 -24.52 -10.99 -32.47
CA LEU A 136 -25.56 -10.05 -32.11
C LEU A 136 -24.98 -8.68 -31.77
N SER A 137 -23.93 -8.63 -30.93
CA SER A 137 -23.28 -7.38 -30.53
C SER A 137 -22.66 -6.66 -31.72
N ALA A 138 -21.97 -7.37 -32.61
CA ALA A 138 -21.34 -6.77 -33.79
C ALA A 138 -22.39 -6.24 -34.80
N LEU A 139 -23.48 -6.99 -35.00
CA LEU A 139 -24.61 -6.54 -35.85
C LEU A 139 -25.19 -5.25 -35.31
N LEU A 140 -25.56 -5.23 -34.02
CA LEU A 140 -26.14 -4.06 -33.35
C LEU A 140 -25.19 -2.87 -33.37
N MET A 141 -23.91 -3.07 -33.05
CA MET A 141 -22.92 -2.00 -33.03
C MET A 141 -22.74 -1.38 -34.44
N ALA A 142 -22.75 -2.18 -35.49
CA ALA A 142 -22.68 -1.65 -36.85
C ALA A 142 -23.89 -0.76 -37.20
N GLU A 143 -25.10 -1.16 -36.79
CA GLU A 143 -26.30 -0.32 -36.99
C GLU A 143 -26.30 0.92 -36.08
N PHE A 144 -25.78 0.81 -34.86
CA PHE A 144 -25.61 1.97 -33.96
C PHE A 144 -24.62 2.98 -34.54
N VAL A 145 -23.51 2.55 -35.12
CA VAL A 145 -22.55 3.46 -35.79
C VAL A 145 -23.20 4.12 -37.00
N LYS A 146 -23.98 3.41 -37.81
CA LYS A 146 -24.74 3.98 -38.94
C LYS A 146 -25.74 5.04 -38.49
N SER A 147 -26.43 4.81 -37.38
CA SER A 147 -27.40 5.79 -36.84
C SER A 147 -26.77 7.14 -36.46
N ARG A 148 -25.45 7.16 -36.23
CA ARG A 148 -24.67 8.38 -36.00
C ARG A 148 -24.12 9.01 -37.30
N GLY A 149 -24.60 8.58 -38.47
CA GLY A 149 -24.18 9.14 -39.75
C GLY A 149 -22.80 8.68 -40.23
N VAL A 150 -22.19 7.66 -39.60
CA VAL A 150 -20.90 7.09 -39.97
C VAL A 150 -21.13 5.84 -40.79
N PRO A 151 -20.57 5.72 -42.01
CA PRO A 151 -20.65 4.50 -42.80
C PRO A 151 -20.05 3.33 -42.06
N ALA A 152 -20.82 2.29 -41.80
CA ALA A 152 -20.33 1.11 -41.06
C ALA A 152 -20.81 -0.21 -41.70
N ARG A 153 -20.03 -1.27 -41.50
CA ARG A 153 -20.30 -2.62 -42.02
C ARG A 153 -20.08 -3.66 -40.92
N PHE A 154 -21.04 -4.56 -40.77
CA PHE A 154 -20.86 -5.76 -39.93
C PHE A 154 -19.95 -6.76 -40.67
N VAL A 155 -18.98 -7.36 -39.95
CA VAL A 155 -18.06 -8.39 -40.42
C VAL A 155 -18.02 -9.53 -39.45
N ASP A 156 -18.38 -10.73 -39.91
CA ASP A 156 -18.28 -11.93 -39.06
C ASP A 156 -16.81 -12.47 -39.11
N ALA A 157 -16.18 -12.59 -37.94
CA ALA A 157 -14.79 -13.06 -37.86
C ALA A 157 -14.59 -14.44 -38.44
N ARG A 158 -15.62 -15.28 -38.49
CA ARG A 158 -15.58 -16.60 -39.14
C ARG A 158 -15.29 -16.52 -40.63
N ASP A 159 -15.45 -15.35 -41.27
CA ASP A 159 -15.13 -15.16 -42.70
C ASP A 159 -13.64 -14.96 -42.94
N TRP A 160 -12.88 -14.57 -41.92
CA TRP A 160 -11.46 -14.32 -42.06
C TRP A 160 -10.56 -15.02 -41.02
N VAL A 161 -11.03 -15.41 -39.81
CA VAL A 161 -10.26 -16.20 -38.84
C VAL A 161 -10.39 -17.68 -39.19
N VAL A 162 -9.29 -18.29 -39.59
CA VAL A 162 -9.20 -19.74 -39.85
C VAL A 162 -8.54 -20.44 -38.68
N THR A 163 -9.13 -21.57 -38.22
CA THR A 163 -8.63 -22.31 -37.07
C THR A 163 -8.57 -23.80 -37.31
N ASP A 164 -7.88 -24.51 -36.43
CA ASP A 164 -8.04 -25.96 -36.26
C ASP A 164 -9.43 -26.32 -35.68
N ALA A 165 -9.61 -27.59 -35.31
CA ALA A 165 -10.86 -28.15 -34.76
C ALA A 165 -10.79 -28.37 -33.22
N GLU A 166 -9.91 -27.67 -32.50
CA GLU A 166 -9.83 -27.67 -31.03
C GLU A 166 -10.91 -26.78 -30.46
N PHE A 167 -12.17 -27.29 -30.41
CA PHE A 167 -13.32 -26.52 -29.96
C PHE A 167 -13.17 -26.03 -28.52
N GLY A 168 -13.56 -24.77 -28.25
CA GLY A 168 -13.43 -24.09 -26.99
C GLY A 168 -12.10 -23.32 -26.80
N SER A 169 -11.04 -23.69 -27.55
CA SER A 169 -9.70 -23.06 -27.46
C SER A 169 -8.90 -23.22 -28.75
N ALA A 170 -9.53 -22.92 -29.87
CA ALA A 170 -8.97 -23.18 -31.20
C ALA A 170 -7.68 -22.37 -31.48
N THR A 171 -6.76 -23.02 -32.19
CA THR A 171 -5.51 -22.42 -32.66
C THR A 171 -5.69 -21.82 -34.05
N VAL A 172 -5.24 -20.59 -34.23
CA VAL A 172 -5.38 -19.83 -35.46
C VAL A 172 -4.33 -20.28 -36.48
N ASP A 173 -4.78 -20.65 -37.71
CA ASP A 173 -3.93 -20.74 -38.87
C ASP A 173 -3.66 -19.33 -39.39
N TRP A 174 -2.48 -18.78 -39.02
CA TRP A 174 -2.12 -17.43 -39.38
C TRP A 174 -2.01 -17.22 -40.91
N THR A 175 -1.49 -18.16 -41.62
CA THR A 175 -1.29 -18.03 -43.09
C THR A 175 -2.62 -17.87 -43.80
N ALA A 176 -3.54 -18.79 -43.55
CA ALA A 176 -4.87 -18.75 -44.15
C ALA A 176 -5.69 -17.53 -43.68
N THR A 177 -5.53 -17.12 -42.41
CA THR A 177 -6.18 -15.95 -41.85
C THR A 177 -5.66 -14.67 -42.51
N ARG A 178 -4.35 -14.52 -42.70
CA ARG A 178 -3.73 -13.36 -43.36
C ARG A 178 -4.20 -13.21 -44.80
N GLU A 179 -4.24 -14.29 -45.56
CA GLU A 179 -4.72 -14.28 -46.96
C GLU A 179 -6.17 -13.76 -47.04
N ARG A 180 -7.03 -14.14 -46.09
CA ARG A 180 -8.42 -13.69 -46.07
C ARG A 180 -8.57 -12.21 -45.66
N ILE A 181 -7.73 -11.73 -44.79
CA ILE A 181 -7.68 -10.31 -44.41
C ILE A 181 -7.20 -9.47 -45.61
N ASP A 182 -6.13 -9.88 -46.27
CA ASP A 182 -5.59 -9.16 -47.42
C ASP A 182 -6.57 -9.06 -48.57
N ALA A 183 -7.39 -10.11 -48.81
CA ALA A 183 -8.44 -10.10 -49.83
C ALA A 183 -9.57 -9.11 -49.55
N GLN A 184 -9.81 -8.72 -48.32
CA GLN A 184 -10.92 -7.84 -47.94
C GLN A 184 -10.47 -6.44 -47.51
N ARG A 185 -9.17 -6.20 -47.36
CA ARG A 185 -8.58 -4.97 -46.80
C ARG A 185 -9.03 -3.72 -47.54
N GLU A 186 -9.08 -3.73 -48.83
CA GLU A 186 -9.48 -2.61 -49.66
C GLU A 186 -10.96 -2.24 -49.51
N GLU A 187 -11.82 -3.22 -49.29
CA GLU A 187 -13.24 -3.01 -49.02
C GLU A 187 -13.52 -2.47 -47.63
N TRP A 188 -12.61 -2.75 -46.67
CA TRP A 188 -12.74 -2.29 -45.28
C TRP A 188 -12.27 -0.86 -45.08
N ALA A 189 -11.33 -0.37 -45.89
CA ALA A 189 -10.71 0.94 -45.70
C ALA A 189 -11.68 2.15 -45.74
N PRO A 190 -12.74 2.19 -46.57
CA PRO A 190 -13.59 3.38 -46.68
C PRO A 190 -14.69 3.45 -45.63
N VAL A 191 -14.91 2.44 -44.80
CA VAL A 191 -15.99 2.36 -43.82
C VAL A 191 -15.48 1.87 -42.47
N VAL A 192 -16.22 2.15 -41.42
CA VAL A 192 -15.97 1.52 -40.13
C VAL A 192 -16.41 0.06 -40.19
N THR A 193 -15.50 -0.87 -40.01
CA THR A 193 -15.84 -2.29 -39.95
C THR A 193 -16.03 -2.74 -38.52
N VAL A 194 -17.15 -3.39 -38.21
CA VAL A 194 -17.43 -3.91 -36.87
C VAL A 194 -17.38 -5.44 -36.91
N HIS A 195 -16.35 -5.99 -36.30
CA HIS A 195 -16.01 -7.40 -36.30
C HIS A 195 -16.52 -8.10 -35.05
N THR A 196 -17.00 -9.33 -35.21
CA THR A 196 -17.21 -10.21 -34.04
C THR A 196 -15.85 -10.53 -33.39
N GLY A 197 -15.74 -10.41 -32.08
CA GLY A 197 -14.62 -10.98 -31.34
C GLY A 197 -14.77 -12.50 -31.14
N TYR A 198 -13.74 -13.15 -30.57
CA TYR A 198 -13.78 -14.49 -30.00
C TYR A 198 -13.97 -15.65 -30.99
N LEU A 199 -14.45 -15.41 -32.21
CA LEU A 199 -14.89 -16.43 -33.16
C LEU A 199 -13.85 -16.72 -34.22
N GLY A 200 -13.86 -17.99 -34.70
CA GLY A 200 -13.16 -18.46 -35.87
C GLY A 200 -13.95 -19.57 -36.57
N ARG A 201 -13.35 -20.11 -37.61
CA ARG A 201 -13.95 -21.20 -38.38
C ARG A 201 -12.88 -22.15 -38.90
N THR A 202 -13.16 -23.45 -38.79
CA THR A 202 -12.36 -24.48 -39.43
C THR A 202 -12.45 -24.39 -40.98
N PRO A 203 -11.49 -24.95 -41.74
CA PRO A 203 -11.54 -24.96 -43.21
C PRO A 203 -12.81 -25.58 -43.79
N ASP A 204 -13.40 -26.57 -43.12
CA ASP A 204 -14.65 -27.23 -43.49
C ASP A 204 -15.91 -26.47 -43.01
N GLY A 205 -15.78 -25.31 -42.39
CA GLY A 205 -16.87 -24.38 -42.13
C GLY A 205 -17.49 -24.48 -40.73
N ARG A 206 -16.96 -25.27 -39.79
CA ARG A 206 -17.48 -25.38 -38.43
C ARG A 206 -17.05 -24.17 -37.62
N THR A 207 -17.96 -23.62 -36.76
CA THR A 207 -17.68 -22.51 -35.86
C THR A 207 -16.78 -22.96 -34.72
N THR A 208 -15.75 -22.18 -34.41
CA THR A 208 -14.83 -22.40 -33.30
C THR A 208 -14.76 -21.13 -32.45
N THR A 209 -14.32 -21.27 -31.18
CA THR A 209 -14.00 -20.16 -30.30
C THR A 209 -12.52 -20.13 -29.91
N LEU A 210 -11.97 -18.93 -29.66
CA LEU A 210 -10.55 -18.72 -29.43
C LEU A 210 -10.14 -18.86 -27.94
N GLY A 211 -11.07 -19.26 -27.09
CA GLY A 211 -10.84 -19.41 -25.65
C GLY A 211 -10.78 -18.10 -24.88
N ARG A 212 -10.18 -18.11 -23.70
CA ARG A 212 -10.11 -16.93 -22.79
C ARG A 212 -9.53 -15.71 -23.51
N ASN A 213 -10.14 -14.53 -23.26
CA ASN A 213 -9.77 -13.25 -23.89
C ASN A 213 -9.77 -13.30 -25.44
N GLY A 214 -10.59 -14.19 -26.04
CA GLY A 214 -10.61 -14.39 -27.49
C GLY A 214 -10.95 -13.15 -28.30
N SER A 215 -11.77 -12.20 -27.77
CA SER A 215 -12.05 -10.95 -28.45
C SER A 215 -10.84 -10.01 -28.46
N ASP A 216 -10.02 -9.98 -27.43
CA ASP A 216 -8.75 -9.24 -27.40
C ASP A 216 -7.77 -9.87 -28.40
N TYR A 217 -7.73 -11.21 -28.45
CA TYR A 217 -6.93 -11.94 -29.43
C TYR A 217 -7.39 -11.66 -30.86
N THR A 218 -8.70 -11.62 -31.13
CA THR A 218 -9.23 -11.21 -32.44
C THR A 218 -8.76 -9.81 -32.82
N ALA A 219 -8.78 -8.84 -31.90
CA ALA A 219 -8.34 -7.49 -32.18
C ALA A 219 -6.83 -7.41 -32.51
N THR A 220 -6.00 -8.19 -31.82
CA THR A 220 -4.55 -8.22 -32.07
C THR A 220 -4.21 -8.95 -33.38
N LEU A 221 -4.92 -10.04 -33.73
CA LEU A 221 -4.82 -10.70 -35.03
C LEU A 221 -5.20 -9.76 -36.17
N LEU A 222 -6.31 -9.02 -36.00
CA LEU A 222 -6.76 -8.03 -36.97
C LEU A 222 -5.76 -6.87 -37.10
N GLY A 223 -5.21 -6.37 -35.97
CA GLY A 223 -4.17 -5.38 -35.97
C GLY A 223 -2.94 -5.79 -36.73
N ARG A 224 -2.44 -7.01 -36.50
CA ARG A 224 -1.34 -7.62 -37.29
C ARG A 224 -1.71 -7.75 -38.75
N GLY A 225 -2.90 -8.26 -39.06
CA GLY A 225 -3.36 -8.47 -40.44
C GLY A 225 -3.51 -7.19 -41.25
N LEU A 226 -3.91 -6.12 -40.64
CA LEU A 226 -4.08 -4.80 -41.23
C LEU A 226 -2.82 -3.93 -41.22
N ASP A 227 -1.72 -4.38 -40.63
CA ASP A 227 -0.53 -3.59 -40.35
C ASP A 227 -0.90 -2.27 -39.64
N ALA A 228 -1.71 -2.36 -38.60
CA ALA A 228 -2.34 -1.24 -37.91
C ALA A 228 -1.30 -0.30 -37.29
N GLU A 229 -1.65 0.98 -37.11
CA GLU A 229 -0.84 1.96 -36.39
C GLU A 229 -0.76 1.63 -34.91
N GLU A 230 -1.91 1.23 -34.36
CA GLU A 230 -2.04 0.77 -32.96
C GLU A 230 -3.29 -0.11 -32.80
N VAL A 231 -3.31 -0.92 -31.74
CA VAL A 231 -4.49 -1.63 -31.27
C VAL A 231 -4.86 -1.05 -29.90
N THR A 232 -6.11 -0.61 -29.72
CA THR A 232 -6.60 -0.10 -28.43
C THR A 232 -7.65 -1.03 -27.85
N ILE A 233 -7.42 -1.53 -26.64
CA ILE A 233 -8.40 -2.28 -25.86
C ILE A 233 -9.06 -1.31 -24.87
N TRP A 234 -10.36 -1.10 -25.05
CA TRP A 234 -11.20 -0.34 -24.14
C TRP A 234 -11.86 -1.30 -23.14
N THR A 235 -11.64 -1.04 -21.86
CA THR A 235 -12.09 -1.86 -20.74
C THR A 235 -12.64 -0.97 -19.60
N ASP A 236 -12.98 -1.53 -18.47
CA ASP A 236 -13.47 -0.83 -17.28
C ASP A 236 -12.37 -0.41 -16.30
N VAL A 237 -11.11 -0.78 -16.57
CA VAL A 237 -9.95 -0.38 -15.76
C VAL A 237 -9.05 0.61 -16.48
N SER A 238 -8.33 1.45 -15.71
CA SER A 238 -7.57 2.59 -16.26
C SER A 238 -6.20 2.24 -16.85
N GLY A 239 -5.90 0.96 -17.02
CA GLY A 239 -4.61 0.45 -17.52
C GLY A 239 -4.11 -0.71 -16.68
N VAL A 240 -2.88 -1.18 -16.93
CA VAL A 240 -2.19 -2.17 -16.10
C VAL A 240 -1.74 -1.50 -14.82
N MET A 241 -2.15 -2.02 -13.69
CA MET A 241 -1.89 -1.44 -12.38
C MET A 241 -0.58 -1.96 -11.77
N THR A 242 0.01 -1.20 -10.86
CA THR A 242 1.21 -1.61 -10.10
C THR A 242 0.95 -2.76 -9.14
N ALA A 243 -0.31 -2.96 -8.72
CA ALA A 243 -0.82 -4.11 -7.98
C ALA A 243 -2.34 -4.22 -8.20
N ASP A 244 -2.99 -5.26 -7.69
CA ASP A 244 -4.45 -5.36 -7.67
C ASP A 244 -5.03 -4.26 -6.77
N PRO A 245 -5.86 -3.33 -7.27
CA PRO A 245 -6.41 -2.22 -6.49
C PRO A 245 -7.37 -2.68 -5.38
N ASP A 246 -7.94 -3.89 -5.47
CA ASP A 246 -8.74 -4.48 -4.39
C ASP A 246 -7.88 -4.85 -3.17
N ILE A 247 -6.57 -5.05 -3.37
CA ILE A 247 -5.59 -5.34 -2.30
C ILE A 247 -4.82 -4.09 -1.91
N VAL A 248 -4.41 -3.28 -2.88
CA VAL A 248 -3.61 -2.06 -2.71
C VAL A 248 -4.39 -0.86 -3.24
N PRO A 249 -5.13 -0.12 -2.38
CA PRO A 249 -5.93 1.03 -2.81
C PRO A 249 -5.13 2.14 -3.51
N ASP A 250 -3.84 2.25 -3.19
CA ASP A 250 -2.93 3.25 -3.80
C ASP A 250 -2.25 2.75 -5.08
N ALA A 251 -2.63 1.57 -5.60
CA ALA A 251 -2.13 1.10 -6.89
C ALA A 251 -2.53 2.08 -8.00
N TYR A 252 -1.60 2.35 -8.89
CA TYR A 252 -1.82 3.29 -10.00
C TYR A 252 -1.50 2.64 -11.35
N PRO A 253 -2.08 3.15 -12.46
CA PRO A 253 -1.83 2.57 -13.77
C PRO A 253 -0.42 2.91 -14.28
N LEU A 254 0.26 1.90 -14.78
CA LEU A 254 1.55 2.01 -15.47
C LEU A 254 1.36 2.73 -16.82
N ARG A 255 2.23 3.68 -17.15
CA ARG A 255 2.14 4.42 -18.40
C ARG A 255 2.63 3.60 -19.59
N THR A 256 3.70 2.87 -19.41
CA THR A 256 4.36 2.07 -20.45
C THR A 256 4.84 0.72 -19.90
N LEU A 257 4.78 -0.31 -20.74
CA LEU A 257 5.29 -1.66 -20.48
C LEU A 257 5.96 -2.19 -21.75
N SER A 258 6.97 -3.02 -21.59
CA SER A 258 7.43 -3.86 -22.68
C SER A 258 6.46 -5.04 -22.89
N TYR A 259 6.44 -5.62 -24.10
CA TYR A 259 5.69 -6.85 -24.36
C TYR A 259 6.09 -7.98 -23.42
N MET A 260 7.36 -8.05 -23.04
CA MET A 260 7.87 -9.11 -22.18
C MET A 260 7.42 -8.94 -20.73
N GLU A 261 7.38 -7.68 -20.21
CA GLU A 261 6.79 -7.40 -18.89
C GLU A 261 5.29 -7.73 -18.87
N ALA A 262 4.57 -7.29 -19.90
CA ALA A 262 3.14 -7.58 -20.02
C ALA A 262 2.86 -9.09 -20.12
N LEU A 263 3.73 -9.86 -20.78
CA LEU A 263 3.64 -11.32 -20.86
C LEU A 263 3.86 -11.99 -19.50
N GLU A 264 4.88 -11.54 -18.73
CA GLU A 264 5.13 -12.03 -17.37
C GLU A 264 3.94 -11.72 -16.45
N LEU A 265 3.42 -10.49 -16.47
CA LEU A 265 2.24 -10.11 -15.69
C LEU A 265 1.00 -10.96 -16.05
N ALA A 266 0.76 -11.17 -17.34
CA ALA A 266 -0.33 -12.00 -17.81
C ALA A 266 -0.20 -13.48 -17.39
N THR A 267 1.02 -13.97 -17.28
CA THR A 267 1.31 -15.35 -16.86
C THR A 267 1.06 -15.52 -15.35
N PHE A 268 1.42 -14.53 -14.53
CA PHE A 268 1.38 -14.64 -13.09
C PHE A 268 0.17 -13.96 -12.43
N GLY A 269 -0.96 -13.81 -13.11
CA GLY A 269 -2.24 -13.49 -12.48
C GLY A 269 -2.82 -12.11 -12.77
N ALA A 270 -2.18 -11.27 -13.58
CA ALA A 270 -2.82 -10.03 -14.01
C ALA A 270 -4.05 -10.35 -14.88
N LYS A 271 -5.23 -10.05 -14.36
CA LYS A 271 -6.55 -10.43 -14.96
C LYS A 271 -6.83 -9.77 -16.31
N MET A 272 -6.00 -8.82 -16.76
CA MET A 272 -6.30 -7.92 -17.87
C MET A 272 -6.11 -8.51 -19.28
N PHE A 273 -5.16 -9.41 -19.47
CA PHE A 273 -4.96 -10.07 -20.77
C PHE A 273 -4.40 -11.49 -20.64
N HIS A 274 -4.60 -12.24 -21.69
CA HIS A 274 -4.01 -13.56 -21.82
C HIS A 274 -2.71 -13.48 -22.65
N PRO A 275 -1.64 -14.24 -22.34
CA PRO A 275 -0.38 -14.22 -23.10
C PRO A 275 -0.56 -14.31 -24.64
N ARG A 276 -1.50 -15.12 -25.11
CA ARG A 276 -1.81 -15.27 -26.52
C ARG A 276 -2.20 -13.97 -27.23
N THR A 277 -2.80 -13.00 -26.50
CA THR A 277 -3.28 -11.75 -27.10
C THR A 277 -2.14 -10.84 -27.54
N MET A 278 -0.96 -10.94 -26.94
CA MET A 278 0.16 -10.05 -27.22
C MET A 278 1.07 -10.57 -28.34
N ILE A 279 1.13 -11.88 -28.55
CA ILE A 279 2.04 -12.51 -29.53
C ILE A 279 1.92 -11.89 -30.93
N PRO A 280 0.70 -11.69 -31.53
CA PRO A 280 0.59 -11.12 -32.86
C PRO A 280 1.18 -9.71 -32.99
N LEU A 281 1.03 -8.88 -31.97
CA LEU A 281 1.52 -7.50 -31.96
C LEU A 281 3.01 -7.44 -31.67
N MET A 282 3.51 -8.28 -30.77
CA MET A 282 4.92 -8.38 -30.44
C MET A 282 5.77 -8.73 -31.66
N GLU A 283 5.34 -9.69 -32.49
CA GLU A 283 6.01 -10.08 -33.72
C GLU A 283 6.01 -8.99 -34.77
N SER A 284 5.00 -8.10 -34.76
CA SER A 284 4.83 -7.02 -35.73
C SER A 284 5.30 -5.64 -35.24
N GLY A 285 5.64 -5.53 -33.95
CA GLY A 285 6.04 -4.26 -33.32
C GLY A 285 4.91 -3.22 -33.26
N ILE A 286 3.64 -3.64 -33.30
CA ILE A 286 2.48 -2.75 -33.28
C ILE A 286 2.10 -2.44 -31.82
N PRO A 287 2.06 -1.18 -31.35
CA PRO A 287 1.74 -0.86 -29.98
C PRO A 287 0.31 -1.25 -29.59
N LEU A 288 0.18 -1.83 -28.40
CA LEU A 288 -1.09 -2.12 -27.74
C LEU A 288 -1.36 -1.05 -26.69
N ARG A 289 -2.53 -0.42 -26.73
CA ARG A 289 -2.97 0.56 -25.73
C ARG A 289 -4.17 0.03 -24.97
N ILE A 290 -4.13 0.19 -23.64
CA ILE A 290 -5.23 -0.21 -22.74
C ILE A 290 -5.79 1.05 -22.11
N ARG A 291 -7.10 1.28 -22.29
CA ARG A 291 -7.77 2.51 -21.83
C ARG A 291 -9.11 2.21 -21.18
N ASN A 292 -9.52 3.09 -20.28
CA ASN A 292 -10.81 2.99 -19.60
C ASN A 292 -11.91 3.65 -20.44
N THR A 293 -12.97 2.89 -20.73
CA THR A 293 -14.14 3.37 -21.47
C THR A 293 -14.87 4.51 -20.72
N PHE A 294 -14.82 4.50 -19.40
CA PHE A 294 -15.56 5.45 -18.55
C PHE A 294 -14.75 6.71 -18.21
N THR A 295 -13.43 6.65 -18.32
CA THR A 295 -12.51 7.79 -18.14
C THR A 295 -11.56 7.90 -19.35
N PRO A 296 -12.09 8.24 -20.53
CA PRO A 296 -11.33 8.21 -21.78
C PRO A 296 -10.18 9.21 -21.85
N ASP A 297 -10.21 10.25 -21.02
CA ASP A 297 -9.14 11.25 -20.94
C ASP A 297 -7.91 10.74 -20.16
N ALA A 298 -8.06 9.66 -19.38
CA ALA A 298 -6.93 9.02 -18.72
C ALA A 298 -5.98 8.41 -19.75
N PRO A 299 -4.65 8.54 -19.58
CA PRO A 299 -3.66 8.12 -20.58
C PRO A 299 -3.67 6.62 -20.84
N GLY A 300 -4.06 5.81 -19.85
CA GLY A 300 -3.99 4.35 -19.91
C GLY A 300 -2.57 3.81 -19.92
N THR A 301 -2.41 2.56 -20.35
CA THR A 301 -1.10 1.88 -20.49
C THR A 301 -0.79 1.62 -21.96
N VAL A 302 0.44 1.89 -22.39
CA VAL A 302 0.97 1.52 -23.71
C VAL A 302 1.92 0.34 -23.54
N VAL A 303 1.69 -0.73 -24.28
CA VAL A 303 2.59 -1.89 -24.37
C VAL A 303 3.29 -1.86 -25.72
N ASP A 304 4.59 -1.75 -25.72
CA ASP A 304 5.41 -1.69 -26.95
C ASP A 304 6.74 -2.46 -26.81
N THR A 305 7.62 -2.37 -27.79
CA THR A 305 8.92 -3.04 -27.78
C THR A 305 9.94 -2.37 -26.85
N LEU A 306 9.72 -1.12 -26.46
CA LEU A 306 10.68 -0.33 -25.69
C LEU A 306 10.41 -0.38 -24.19
N GLY A 307 9.18 -0.60 -23.79
CA GLY A 307 8.77 -0.71 -22.38
C GLY A 307 8.91 0.58 -21.58
N ASN A 308 9.11 0.41 -20.27
CA ASN A 308 9.23 1.52 -19.34
C ASN A 308 10.50 2.33 -19.67
N ARG A 309 10.31 3.61 -19.94
CA ARG A 309 11.38 4.57 -20.27
C ARG A 309 11.80 5.40 -19.06
N ASP A 310 11.03 5.35 -18.00
CA ASP A 310 11.37 6.00 -16.74
C ASP A 310 12.33 5.08 -15.96
N GLU A 311 13.38 5.63 -15.39
CA GLU A 311 14.45 4.89 -14.69
C GLU A 311 14.01 4.18 -13.38
N GLY A 312 12.76 3.77 -13.29
CA GLY A 312 12.20 3.01 -12.15
C GLY A 312 12.38 1.51 -12.30
N MET A 313 12.83 0.87 -11.22
CA MET A 313 13.38 -0.48 -11.21
C MET A 313 12.36 -1.62 -11.23
N ALA A 314 11.15 -1.42 -10.78
CA ALA A 314 10.13 -2.44 -10.69
C ALA A 314 8.83 -1.98 -11.32
N THR A 315 8.10 -2.91 -11.92
CA THR A 315 6.93 -2.58 -12.72
C THR A 315 5.64 -2.86 -11.97
N SER A 316 5.48 -4.07 -11.41
CA SER A 316 4.23 -4.46 -10.76
C SER A 316 4.43 -5.65 -9.83
N VAL A 317 3.55 -5.74 -8.83
CA VAL A 317 3.37 -6.92 -7.97
C VAL A 317 2.05 -7.58 -8.32
N THR A 318 2.08 -8.88 -8.60
CA THR A 318 0.87 -9.66 -8.89
C THR A 318 0.78 -10.88 -7.98
N SER A 319 -0.43 -11.31 -7.68
CA SER A 319 -0.71 -12.50 -6.90
C SER A 319 -1.61 -13.47 -7.65
N LEU A 320 -1.26 -14.74 -7.59
CA LEU A 320 -2.08 -15.83 -8.09
C LEU A 320 -2.55 -16.66 -6.90
N GLU A 321 -3.78 -16.41 -6.49
CA GLU A 321 -4.41 -17.04 -5.34
C GLU A 321 -4.96 -18.44 -5.67
N GLN A 322 -5.43 -19.17 -4.66
CA GLN A 322 -6.01 -20.49 -4.79
C GLN A 322 -5.04 -21.48 -5.46
N GLN A 323 -3.80 -21.51 -4.98
CA GLN A 323 -2.78 -22.46 -5.43
C GLN A 323 -2.49 -23.50 -4.38
N ALA A 324 -1.79 -24.57 -4.80
CA ALA A 324 -1.23 -25.62 -3.95
C ALA A 324 0.27 -25.76 -4.22
N LEU A 325 1.06 -25.88 -3.18
CA LEU A 325 2.48 -26.21 -3.22
C LEU A 325 2.62 -27.71 -2.97
N VAL A 326 3.17 -28.42 -3.94
CA VAL A 326 3.41 -29.87 -3.88
C VAL A 326 4.89 -30.11 -3.75
N ASP A 327 5.31 -30.77 -2.64
CA ASP A 327 6.69 -31.01 -2.29
C ASP A 327 7.05 -32.49 -2.37
N VAL A 328 8.12 -32.80 -3.09
CA VAL A 328 8.74 -34.13 -3.18
C VAL A 328 10.15 -34.05 -2.56
N GLN A 329 10.38 -34.77 -1.47
CA GLN A 329 11.65 -34.79 -0.76
C GLN A 329 12.31 -36.15 -0.87
N VAL A 330 13.58 -36.17 -1.32
CA VAL A 330 14.40 -37.36 -1.48
C VAL A 330 15.19 -37.61 -0.18
N GLN A 331 15.06 -38.80 0.39
CA GLN A 331 15.75 -39.16 1.63
C GLN A 331 17.14 -39.72 1.41
N ARG A 332 17.34 -40.40 0.26
CA ARG A 332 18.61 -41.06 -0.04
C ARG A 332 19.36 -40.37 -1.16
N LEU A 333 20.61 -39.99 -0.89
CA LEU A 333 21.48 -39.28 -1.85
C LEU A 333 21.88 -40.11 -3.08
N ASP A 334 21.76 -41.43 -3.00
CA ASP A 334 22.01 -42.37 -4.08
C ASP A 334 20.81 -42.60 -5.00
N ALA A 335 19.63 -42.14 -4.60
CA ALA A 335 18.46 -42.11 -5.47
C ALA A 335 18.72 -41.18 -6.66
N ARG A 336 18.61 -41.69 -7.85
CA ARG A 336 19.15 -41.12 -9.09
C ARG A 336 18.53 -39.77 -9.53
N PRO A 337 19.30 -38.93 -10.24
CA PRO A 337 19.02 -37.53 -10.54
C PRO A 337 17.88 -37.27 -11.55
N ARG A 338 16.98 -38.21 -11.80
CA ARG A 338 15.89 -38.05 -12.79
C ARG A 338 14.50 -37.84 -12.17
N ILE A 339 14.40 -37.64 -10.86
CA ILE A 339 13.08 -37.49 -10.22
C ILE A 339 12.37 -36.25 -10.76
N ALA A 340 13.07 -35.13 -10.94
CA ALA A 340 12.47 -33.90 -11.48
C ALA A 340 11.90 -34.06 -12.91
N GLU A 341 12.61 -34.79 -13.79
CA GLU A 341 12.11 -35.07 -15.14
C GLU A 341 10.88 -35.98 -15.12
N ARG A 342 10.85 -36.92 -14.18
CA ARG A 342 9.71 -37.84 -14.02
C ARG A 342 8.49 -37.13 -13.46
N VAL A 343 8.71 -36.27 -12.44
CA VAL A 343 7.67 -35.42 -11.88
C VAL A 343 7.06 -34.55 -12.98
N GLN A 344 7.89 -33.84 -13.76
CA GLN A 344 7.38 -33.01 -14.84
C GLN A 344 6.60 -33.80 -15.87
N ARG A 345 7.13 -34.94 -16.32
CA ARG A 345 6.44 -35.81 -17.27
C ARG A 345 5.13 -36.38 -16.73
N ALA A 346 5.05 -36.68 -15.43
CA ALA A 346 3.82 -37.16 -14.82
C ALA A 346 2.73 -36.08 -14.84
N LEU A 347 3.12 -34.85 -14.50
CA LEU A 347 2.19 -33.70 -14.52
C LEU A 347 1.75 -33.34 -15.94
N ASP A 348 2.68 -33.38 -16.92
CA ASP A 348 2.40 -33.10 -18.33
C ASP A 348 1.43 -34.17 -18.96
N ARG A 349 1.59 -35.47 -18.63
CA ARG A 349 0.68 -36.54 -19.09
C ARG A 349 -0.77 -36.33 -18.64
N GLU A 350 -0.93 -35.75 -17.47
CA GLU A 350 -2.25 -35.42 -16.89
C GLU A 350 -2.75 -34.03 -17.34
N ASN A 351 -2.02 -33.32 -18.21
CA ASN A 351 -2.32 -31.97 -18.65
C ASN A 351 -2.53 -31.00 -17.43
N LEU A 352 -1.68 -31.10 -16.42
CA LEU A 352 -1.75 -30.27 -15.23
C LEU A 352 -0.93 -28.98 -15.44
N THR A 353 -1.47 -27.88 -14.95
CA THR A 353 -0.80 -26.58 -15.03
C THR A 353 0.24 -26.46 -13.93
N VAL A 354 1.50 -26.18 -14.28
CA VAL A 354 2.58 -25.87 -13.33
C VAL A 354 2.99 -24.42 -13.50
N TRP A 355 2.77 -23.62 -12.45
CA TRP A 355 3.12 -22.19 -12.46
C TRP A 355 4.58 -21.93 -12.11
N MET A 356 5.12 -22.70 -11.19
CA MET A 356 6.49 -22.60 -10.73
C MET A 356 7.02 -23.97 -10.33
N GLY A 357 8.27 -24.26 -10.67
CA GLY A 357 8.98 -25.43 -10.20
C GLY A 357 10.34 -25.03 -9.65
N THR A 358 10.70 -25.52 -8.47
CA THR A 358 12.01 -25.28 -7.84
C THR A 358 12.65 -26.59 -7.44
N GLN A 359 13.96 -26.68 -7.61
CA GLN A 359 14.73 -27.88 -7.30
C GLN A 359 15.98 -27.54 -6.54
N SER A 360 16.29 -28.31 -5.50
CA SER A 360 17.56 -28.21 -4.80
C SER A 360 18.74 -28.70 -5.67
N ALA A 361 19.97 -28.22 -5.38
CA ALA A 361 21.16 -28.44 -6.21
C ALA A 361 21.46 -29.90 -6.56
N HIS A 362 21.09 -30.84 -5.71
CA HIS A 362 21.30 -32.28 -5.90
C HIS A 362 20.00 -33.06 -6.11
N GLY A 363 18.87 -32.40 -6.40
CA GLY A 363 17.61 -33.08 -6.60
C GLY A 363 17.00 -33.68 -5.32
N GLN A 364 17.43 -33.22 -4.16
CA GLN A 364 16.95 -33.72 -2.86
C GLN A 364 15.56 -33.21 -2.50
N ALA A 365 15.17 -32.05 -3.04
CA ALA A 365 13.83 -31.52 -2.89
C ALA A 365 13.40 -30.89 -4.20
N LEU A 366 12.15 -31.13 -4.55
CA LEU A 366 11.46 -30.52 -5.67
C LEU A 366 10.13 -30.00 -5.18
N SER A 367 9.83 -28.74 -5.45
CA SER A 367 8.54 -28.12 -5.17
C SER A 367 7.92 -27.63 -6.45
N VAL A 368 6.64 -27.91 -6.65
CA VAL A 368 5.86 -27.40 -7.80
C VAL A 368 4.60 -26.70 -7.31
N VAL A 369 4.25 -25.60 -7.95
CA VAL A 369 3.00 -24.85 -7.69
C VAL A 369 1.98 -25.18 -8.78
N VAL A 370 0.83 -25.66 -8.35
CA VAL A 370 -0.30 -26.05 -9.24
C VAL A 370 -1.60 -25.37 -8.77
N PRO A 371 -2.61 -25.20 -9.62
CA PRO A 371 -3.94 -24.78 -9.18
C PRO A 371 -4.49 -25.70 -8.09
N MET A 372 -5.15 -25.13 -7.08
CA MET A 372 -5.67 -25.89 -5.94
C MET A 372 -6.69 -26.97 -6.36
N ASP A 373 -7.51 -26.68 -7.37
CA ASP A 373 -8.49 -27.65 -7.94
C ASP A 373 -7.83 -28.82 -8.67
N GLN A 374 -6.54 -28.69 -9.07
CA GLN A 374 -5.75 -29.75 -9.70
C GLN A 374 -4.85 -30.50 -8.70
N SER A 375 -4.77 -30.06 -7.44
CA SER A 375 -3.83 -30.58 -6.44
C SER A 375 -4.01 -32.08 -6.17
N ALA A 376 -5.24 -32.57 -6.08
CA ALA A 376 -5.54 -33.98 -5.86
C ALA A 376 -5.10 -34.87 -7.04
N ARG A 377 -5.28 -34.38 -8.27
CA ARG A 377 -4.81 -35.09 -9.47
C ARG A 377 -3.28 -35.07 -9.55
N ALA A 378 -2.66 -33.95 -9.19
CA ALA A 378 -1.21 -33.83 -9.14
C ALA A 378 -0.61 -34.82 -8.13
N LEU A 379 -1.17 -34.87 -6.91
CA LEU A 379 -0.75 -35.82 -5.89
C LEU A 379 -0.85 -37.26 -6.39
N GLN A 380 -2.00 -37.66 -6.95
CA GLN A 380 -2.22 -39.01 -7.47
C GLN A 380 -1.27 -39.34 -8.61
N ALA A 381 -1.00 -38.41 -9.53
CA ALA A 381 -0.08 -38.62 -10.65
C ALA A 381 1.35 -38.86 -10.14
N LEU A 382 1.79 -38.08 -9.16
CA LEU A 382 3.13 -38.19 -8.55
C LEU A 382 3.28 -39.44 -7.72
N GLU A 383 2.30 -39.82 -6.89
CA GLU A 383 2.33 -41.08 -6.13
C GLU A 383 2.35 -42.31 -7.04
N ASN A 384 1.65 -42.27 -8.16
CA ASN A 384 1.69 -43.36 -9.16
C ASN A 384 3.05 -43.42 -9.85
N GLU A 385 3.62 -42.31 -10.29
CA GLU A 385 4.90 -42.26 -10.99
C GLU A 385 6.08 -42.61 -10.08
N LEU A 386 6.00 -42.25 -8.77
CA LEU A 386 7.08 -42.41 -7.79
C LEU A 386 6.79 -43.55 -6.78
N ARG A 387 5.87 -44.48 -7.12
CA ARG A 387 5.41 -45.55 -6.24
C ARG A 387 6.56 -46.41 -5.71
N SER A 388 7.50 -46.77 -6.55
CA SER A 388 8.65 -47.61 -6.18
C SER A 388 9.53 -46.94 -5.14
N GLU A 389 9.78 -45.64 -5.32
CA GLU A 389 10.62 -44.85 -4.42
C GLU A 389 9.92 -44.59 -3.08
N LEU A 390 8.60 -44.44 -3.10
CA LEU A 390 7.77 -44.32 -1.89
C LEU A 390 7.77 -45.61 -1.07
N GLU A 391 7.56 -46.76 -1.73
CA GLU A 391 7.54 -48.09 -1.11
C GLU A 391 8.93 -48.46 -0.52
N ASN A 392 10.02 -48.03 -1.18
CA ASN A 392 11.39 -48.28 -0.73
C ASN A 392 11.91 -47.24 0.28
N HIS A 393 11.07 -46.27 0.67
CA HIS A 393 11.46 -45.16 1.56
C HIS A 393 12.66 -44.35 1.01
N GLU A 394 12.80 -44.25 -0.29
CA GLU A 394 13.79 -43.40 -0.96
C GLU A 394 13.38 -41.95 -1.01
N ILE A 395 12.06 -41.72 -1.05
CA ILE A 395 11.43 -40.39 -0.94
C ILE A 395 10.42 -40.37 0.21
N GLN A 396 10.19 -39.17 0.77
CA GLN A 396 9.12 -38.94 1.76
C GLN A 396 7.75 -38.97 1.07
N PRO A 397 6.66 -39.21 1.81
CA PRO A 397 5.32 -38.99 1.29
C PRO A 397 5.22 -37.61 0.65
N VAL A 398 4.61 -37.54 -0.53
CA VAL A 398 4.41 -36.26 -1.23
C VAL A 398 3.55 -35.34 -0.36
N HIS A 399 4.08 -34.18 -0.03
CA HIS A 399 3.39 -33.21 0.82
C HIS A 399 2.67 -32.13 -0.03
N VAL A 400 1.48 -31.77 0.36
CA VAL A 400 0.67 -30.71 -0.31
C VAL A 400 0.29 -29.66 0.71
N SER A 401 0.80 -28.42 0.55
CA SER A 401 0.40 -27.24 1.28
C SER A 401 -0.62 -26.44 0.49
N GLN A 402 -1.82 -26.27 1.04
CA GLN A 402 -2.90 -25.51 0.39
C GLN A 402 -3.90 -24.96 1.42
N PRO A 403 -4.59 -23.83 1.19
CA PRO A 403 -4.34 -22.93 0.06
C PRO A 403 -3.07 -22.10 0.24
N VAL A 404 -2.38 -21.82 -0.87
CA VAL A 404 -1.24 -20.90 -0.92
C VAL A 404 -1.43 -19.88 -2.03
N THR A 405 -0.64 -18.81 -1.99
CA THR A 405 -0.60 -17.77 -3.03
C THR A 405 0.79 -17.68 -3.63
N LEU A 406 0.86 -17.65 -4.95
CA LEU A 406 2.07 -17.33 -5.69
C LEU A 406 2.15 -15.80 -5.87
N LEU A 407 3.06 -15.15 -5.18
CA LEU A 407 3.34 -13.72 -5.26
C LEU A 407 4.50 -13.50 -6.23
N THR A 408 4.32 -12.62 -7.21
CA THR A 408 5.35 -12.34 -8.23
C THR A 408 5.60 -10.84 -8.37
N LEU A 409 6.87 -10.46 -8.27
CA LEU A 409 7.37 -9.13 -8.62
C LEU A 409 7.88 -9.17 -10.06
N VAL A 410 7.40 -8.25 -10.90
CA VAL A 410 7.83 -8.10 -12.30
C VAL A 410 8.59 -6.81 -12.49
N ALA A 411 9.74 -6.87 -13.18
CA ALA A 411 10.57 -5.71 -13.49
C ALA A 411 11.51 -5.99 -14.67
N GLU A 412 11.59 -5.11 -15.67
CA GLU A 412 12.44 -5.28 -16.87
C GLU A 412 13.94 -5.32 -16.53
N ALA A 413 14.38 -4.46 -15.62
CA ALA A 413 15.81 -4.30 -15.32
C ALA A 413 16.30 -5.13 -14.14
N MET A 414 15.56 -6.12 -13.66
CA MET A 414 15.86 -6.84 -12.43
C MET A 414 17.24 -7.51 -12.43
N GLY A 415 17.65 -8.12 -13.55
CA GLY A 415 18.95 -8.76 -13.67
C GLY A 415 20.14 -7.80 -13.68
N ARG A 416 19.91 -6.49 -13.82
CA ARG A 416 20.94 -5.43 -13.81
C ARG A 416 20.90 -4.58 -12.54
N SER A 417 19.87 -4.76 -11.73
CA SER A 417 19.63 -3.93 -10.55
C SER A 417 19.97 -4.70 -9.29
N VAL A 418 20.82 -4.10 -8.45
CA VAL A 418 21.23 -4.70 -7.19
C VAL A 418 20.11 -4.64 -6.14
N ASN A 419 20.09 -5.59 -5.23
CA ASN A 419 19.24 -5.61 -4.05
C ASN A 419 17.71 -5.77 -4.30
N VAL A 420 17.24 -6.14 -5.50
CA VAL A 420 15.80 -6.33 -5.78
C VAL A 420 15.24 -7.50 -4.95
N ALA A 421 15.86 -8.67 -5.03
CA ALA A 421 15.45 -9.82 -4.23
C ALA A 421 15.56 -9.55 -2.72
N GLY A 422 16.65 -8.88 -2.29
CA GLY A 422 16.86 -8.52 -0.88
C GLY A 422 15.73 -7.64 -0.35
N ARG A 423 15.29 -6.62 -1.10
CA ARG A 423 14.17 -5.74 -0.72
C ARG A 423 12.85 -6.50 -0.65
N MET A 424 12.56 -7.35 -1.63
CA MET A 424 11.34 -8.15 -1.65
C MET A 424 11.23 -9.04 -0.41
N PHE A 425 12.26 -9.83 -0.12
CA PHE A 425 12.20 -10.74 1.02
C PHE A 425 12.35 -10.04 2.37
N ALA A 426 13.10 -8.93 2.43
CA ALA A 426 13.16 -8.11 3.64
C ALA A 426 11.80 -7.51 3.98
N SER A 427 11.04 -7.01 3.00
CA SER A 427 9.72 -6.45 3.24
C SER A 427 8.72 -7.50 3.76
N LEU A 428 8.74 -8.71 3.21
CA LEU A 428 7.93 -9.83 3.71
C LEU A 428 8.31 -10.21 5.15
N GLY A 429 9.61 -10.32 5.43
CA GLY A 429 10.10 -10.64 6.78
C GLY A 429 9.77 -9.56 7.81
N GLN A 430 9.77 -8.27 7.43
CA GLN A 430 9.40 -7.16 8.31
C GLN A 430 7.95 -7.23 8.79
N VAL A 431 7.03 -7.68 7.94
CA VAL A 431 5.61 -7.85 8.30
C VAL A 431 5.30 -9.25 8.82
N GLY A 432 6.31 -10.11 8.96
CA GLY A 432 6.20 -11.45 9.53
C GLY A 432 5.60 -12.50 8.60
N VAL A 433 5.58 -12.24 7.30
CA VAL A 433 5.11 -13.19 6.27
C VAL A 433 6.18 -14.26 6.03
N ASN A 434 5.81 -15.54 6.14
CA ASN A 434 6.70 -16.66 5.88
C ASN A 434 6.72 -17.02 4.39
N VAL A 435 7.92 -17.18 3.82
CA VAL A 435 8.11 -17.60 2.43
C VAL A 435 8.33 -19.11 2.38
N LEU A 436 7.43 -19.83 1.70
CA LEU A 436 7.45 -21.30 1.62
C LEU A 436 8.34 -21.81 0.49
N SER A 437 8.38 -21.12 -0.66
CA SER A 437 9.22 -21.45 -1.80
C SER A 437 9.55 -20.19 -2.60
N ILE A 438 10.69 -20.23 -3.34
CA ILE A 438 11.20 -19.09 -4.10
C ILE A 438 11.57 -19.56 -5.50
N GLY A 439 11.18 -18.81 -6.51
CA GLY A 439 11.58 -19.01 -7.90
C GLY A 439 11.96 -17.70 -8.58
N GLN A 440 12.93 -17.78 -9.48
CA GLN A 440 13.27 -16.64 -10.34
C GLN A 440 13.28 -17.12 -11.79
N SER A 441 12.67 -16.35 -12.69
CA SER A 441 12.65 -16.68 -14.10
C SER A 441 14.04 -16.58 -14.71
N ALA A 442 14.33 -17.43 -15.70
CA ALA A 442 15.59 -17.40 -16.46
C ALA A 442 15.78 -16.07 -17.20
N SER A 443 14.70 -15.37 -17.52
CA SER A 443 14.71 -14.03 -18.12
C SER A 443 15.19 -12.95 -17.15
N SER A 444 15.26 -13.24 -15.85
CA SER A 444 15.52 -12.27 -14.77
C SER A 444 14.56 -11.08 -14.80
N ARG A 445 13.31 -11.27 -15.24
CA ARG A 445 12.25 -10.26 -15.25
C ARG A 445 11.22 -10.46 -14.16
N SER A 446 11.19 -11.64 -13.54
CA SER A 446 10.30 -11.91 -12.43
C SER A 446 10.99 -12.66 -11.29
N ILE A 447 10.61 -12.32 -10.07
CA ILE A 447 10.90 -13.09 -8.85
C ILE A 447 9.58 -13.49 -8.25
N SER A 448 9.39 -14.78 -8.05
CA SER A 448 8.17 -15.32 -7.47
C SER A 448 8.46 -15.97 -6.12
N CYS A 449 7.53 -15.88 -5.19
CA CYS A 449 7.57 -16.65 -3.96
C CYS A 449 6.17 -17.15 -3.58
N VAL A 450 6.15 -18.24 -2.82
CA VAL A 450 4.91 -18.83 -2.31
C VAL A 450 4.72 -18.39 -0.88
N VAL A 451 3.54 -17.86 -0.57
CA VAL A 451 3.15 -17.43 0.78
C VAL A 451 1.86 -18.12 1.20
N PRO A 452 1.55 -18.23 2.52
CA PRO A 452 0.23 -18.69 2.98
C PRO A 452 -0.89 -17.80 2.44
N ALA A 453 -2.03 -18.39 2.09
CA ALA A 453 -3.12 -17.65 1.44
C ALA A 453 -3.77 -16.59 2.35
N ASP A 454 -3.79 -16.80 3.65
CA ASP A 454 -4.28 -15.84 4.65
C ASP A 454 -3.36 -14.62 4.83
N GLU A 455 -2.14 -14.67 4.32
CA GLU A 455 -1.17 -13.58 4.37
C GLU A 455 -1.05 -12.83 3.02
N THR A 456 -1.84 -13.17 2.01
CA THR A 456 -1.76 -12.61 0.65
C THR A 456 -1.82 -11.08 0.64
N HIS A 457 -2.84 -10.49 1.26
CA HIS A 457 -3.01 -9.03 1.30
C HIS A 457 -1.80 -8.33 1.93
N THR A 458 -1.36 -8.82 3.10
CA THR A 458 -0.19 -8.28 3.81
C THR A 458 1.08 -8.39 2.96
N ALA A 459 1.27 -9.52 2.28
CA ALA A 459 2.43 -9.76 1.44
C ALA A 459 2.46 -8.84 0.21
N VAL A 460 1.34 -8.70 -0.50
CA VAL A 460 1.23 -7.83 -1.68
C VAL A 460 1.47 -6.37 -1.30
N GLN A 461 0.84 -5.88 -0.23
CA GLN A 461 1.03 -4.52 0.27
C GLN A 461 2.48 -4.25 0.67
N ALA A 462 3.10 -5.16 1.45
CA ALA A 462 4.48 -4.98 1.91
C ALA A 462 5.49 -4.92 0.74
N VAL A 463 5.33 -5.79 -0.26
CA VAL A 463 6.20 -5.77 -1.45
C VAL A 463 5.93 -4.53 -2.30
N HIS A 464 4.67 -4.16 -2.52
CA HIS A 464 4.31 -2.95 -3.25
C HIS A 464 4.92 -1.69 -2.63
N ASP A 465 4.81 -1.52 -1.32
CA ASP A 465 5.38 -0.39 -0.59
C ASP A 465 6.91 -0.38 -0.66
N ALA A 466 7.54 -1.56 -0.55
CA ALA A 466 9.00 -1.67 -0.59
C ALA A 466 9.59 -1.20 -1.92
N PHE A 467 8.87 -1.34 -3.03
CA PHE A 467 9.37 -0.93 -4.35
C PHE A 467 8.96 0.48 -4.76
N ASN A 468 8.39 1.27 -3.85
CA ASN A 468 7.99 2.66 -4.07
C ASN A 468 7.07 2.83 -5.28
N PHE A 469 6.22 1.87 -5.52
CA PHE A 469 5.10 2.05 -6.45
C PHE A 469 4.13 3.11 -5.92
N SER A 470 4.17 3.35 -4.63
CA SER A 470 3.53 4.45 -3.91
C SER A 470 4.54 5.13 -3.00
N HIS A 471 4.12 6.19 -2.32
CA HIS A 471 4.87 6.82 -1.24
C HIS A 471 5.12 5.82 -0.11
N GLN A 472 6.25 5.97 0.61
CA GLN A 472 6.53 5.13 1.78
C GLN A 472 5.43 5.30 2.82
N SER A 473 4.59 4.28 3.00
CA SER A 473 3.55 4.28 4.02
C SER A 473 4.15 4.09 5.41
N VAL A 474 3.68 4.89 6.36
CA VAL A 474 4.07 4.84 7.78
C VAL A 474 2.81 4.69 8.61
N ALA A 475 2.65 3.55 9.27
CA ALA A 475 1.49 3.25 10.10
C ALA A 475 1.70 3.76 11.53
N VAL A 476 0.93 4.75 11.94
CA VAL A 476 1.06 5.41 13.24
C VAL A 476 -0.09 5.06 14.17
N CYS A 477 0.23 4.53 15.35
CA CYS A 477 -0.71 4.35 16.46
C CYS A 477 -0.46 5.43 17.52
N VAL A 478 -1.43 6.32 17.75
CA VAL A 478 -1.31 7.44 18.67
C VAL A 478 -1.94 7.09 20.02
N LEU A 479 -1.13 7.13 21.08
CA LEU A 479 -1.57 7.01 22.49
C LEU A 479 -1.73 8.40 23.10
N GLY A 480 -2.94 8.76 23.44
CA GLY A 480 -3.28 10.05 24.06
C GLY A 480 -3.88 11.04 23.07
N LYS A 481 -5.09 11.49 23.38
CA LYS A 481 -5.87 12.48 22.61
C LYS A 481 -5.95 13.86 23.29
N GLY A 482 -5.05 14.11 24.24
CA GLY A 482 -4.96 15.40 24.92
C GLY A 482 -4.42 16.50 24.01
N VAL A 483 -3.93 17.60 24.62
CA VAL A 483 -3.45 18.77 23.87
C VAL A 483 -2.41 18.42 22.80
N VAL A 484 -1.39 17.63 23.14
CA VAL A 484 -0.34 17.25 22.19
C VAL A 484 -0.88 16.29 21.14
N GLY A 485 -1.67 15.28 21.53
CA GLY A 485 -2.23 14.30 20.59
C GLY A 485 -3.17 14.91 19.57
N SER A 486 -4.09 15.79 20.00
CA SER A 486 -5.00 16.49 19.07
C SER A 486 -4.25 17.40 18.09
N GLN A 487 -3.20 18.09 18.54
CA GLN A 487 -2.36 18.91 17.68
C GLN A 487 -1.53 18.05 16.70
N LEU A 488 -1.04 16.89 17.13
CA LEU A 488 -0.36 15.95 16.24
C LEU A 488 -1.29 15.44 15.12
N LEU A 489 -2.50 15.02 15.48
CA LEU A 489 -3.50 14.56 14.49
C LEU A 489 -3.85 15.66 13.49
N GLU A 490 -3.99 16.90 13.94
CA GLU A 490 -4.24 18.04 13.07
C GLU A 490 -3.05 18.37 12.17
N GLN A 491 -1.82 18.30 12.67
CA GLN A 491 -0.62 18.49 11.85
C GLN A 491 -0.47 17.39 10.80
N VAL A 492 -0.69 16.13 11.15
CA VAL A 492 -0.68 15.03 10.18
C VAL A 492 -1.75 15.27 9.11
N ARG A 493 -2.99 15.63 9.51
CA ARG A 493 -4.09 15.92 8.58
C ARG A 493 -3.75 17.02 7.58
N THR A 494 -3.19 18.13 8.06
CA THR A 494 -2.88 19.30 7.24
C THR A 494 -1.63 19.14 6.38
N GLN A 495 -0.66 18.34 6.85
CA GLN A 495 0.61 18.13 6.16
C GLN A 495 0.63 16.88 5.27
N ALA A 496 -0.35 15.97 5.38
CA ALA A 496 -0.35 14.68 4.69
C ALA A 496 -0.10 14.81 3.18
N ALA A 497 -0.81 15.71 2.50
CA ALA A 497 -0.66 15.92 1.06
C ALA A 497 0.74 16.45 0.68
N LEU A 498 1.33 17.33 1.51
CA LEU A 498 2.66 17.89 1.30
C LEU A 498 3.74 16.80 1.52
N LEU A 499 3.64 16.05 2.62
CA LEU A 499 4.56 14.96 2.95
C LEU A 499 4.57 13.89 1.85
N LYS A 500 3.39 13.56 1.35
CA LYS A 500 3.22 12.61 0.26
C LYS A 500 3.84 13.11 -1.03
N ARG A 501 3.61 14.38 -1.41
CA ARG A 501 4.09 14.96 -2.68
C ARG A 501 5.58 15.27 -2.67
N ASP A 502 6.08 15.90 -1.60
CA ASP A 502 7.43 16.50 -1.59
C ASP A 502 8.47 15.62 -0.89
N ASN A 503 8.03 14.72 0.00
CA ASN A 503 8.89 13.82 0.77
C ASN A 503 8.71 12.34 0.42
N ASP A 504 7.72 12.00 -0.41
CA ASP A 504 7.31 10.62 -0.72
C ASP A 504 7.00 9.78 0.55
N ILE A 505 6.46 10.42 1.59
CA ILE A 505 6.06 9.77 2.84
C ILE A 505 4.56 9.93 3.04
N ASP A 506 3.85 8.81 3.18
CA ASP A 506 2.43 8.74 3.48
C ASP A 506 2.24 8.35 4.95
N VAL A 507 2.03 9.34 5.81
CA VAL A 507 1.82 9.12 7.24
C VAL A 507 0.35 8.80 7.48
N ARG A 508 0.05 7.55 7.81
CA ARG A 508 -1.31 7.05 8.09
C ARG A 508 -1.49 6.85 9.59
N VAL A 509 -2.40 7.56 10.21
CA VAL A 509 -2.83 7.27 11.56
C VAL A 509 -3.82 6.11 11.51
N VAL A 510 -3.36 4.92 11.89
CA VAL A 510 -4.14 3.68 11.84
C VAL A 510 -4.84 3.37 13.15
N SER A 511 -4.41 3.99 14.24
CA SER A 511 -5.04 3.80 15.55
C SER A 511 -4.92 5.05 16.41
N ILE A 512 -5.97 5.33 17.15
CA ILE A 512 -5.99 6.33 18.23
C ILE A 512 -6.50 5.62 19.49
N ALA A 513 -5.75 5.75 20.58
CA ALA A 513 -6.07 5.09 21.84
C ALA A 513 -6.02 6.07 23.02
N ASP A 514 -6.94 5.88 23.97
CA ASP A 514 -6.90 6.49 25.30
C ASP A 514 -7.09 5.41 26.39
N ARG A 515 -7.34 5.80 27.63
CA ARG A 515 -7.53 4.87 28.74
C ARG A 515 -8.79 4.01 28.60
N THR A 516 -9.75 4.42 27.80
CA THR A 516 -11.11 3.86 27.76
C THR A 516 -11.47 3.27 26.42
N LYS A 517 -10.78 3.67 25.35
CA LYS A 517 -11.16 3.30 23.99
C LYS A 517 -9.96 3.22 23.05
N VAL A 518 -10.01 2.27 22.13
CA VAL A 518 -9.09 2.13 21.00
C VAL A 518 -9.91 2.08 19.73
N VAL A 519 -9.54 2.90 18.76
CA VAL A 519 -10.08 2.85 17.39
C VAL A 519 -8.95 2.41 16.47
N PHE A 520 -9.21 1.47 15.56
CA PHE A 520 -8.21 0.92 14.64
C PHE A 520 -8.79 0.75 13.24
N ALA A 521 -8.09 1.29 12.24
CA ALA A 521 -8.37 1.11 10.82
C ALA A 521 -7.04 0.87 10.08
N PRO A 522 -6.82 -0.31 9.48
CA PRO A 522 -5.53 -0.66 8.86
C PRO A 522 -5.16 0.26 7.69
N ASP A 523 -6.14 0.76 6.95
CA ASP A 523 -5.94 1.66 5.80
C ASP A 523 -5.77 3.13 6.17
N GLY A 524 -5.92 3.46 7.45
CA GLY A 524 -5.85 4.81 7.99
C GLY A 524 -7.21 5.36 8.42
N LEU A 525 -7.19 6.18 9.47
CA LEU A 525 -8.37 6.87 9.99
C LEU A 525 -8.58 8.20 9.27
N ASP A 526 -9.84 8.51 8.94
CA ASP A 526 -10.19 9.86 8.51
C ASP A 526 -10.04 10.84 9.69
N LEU A 527 -9.00 11.67 9.59
CA LEU A 527 -8.64 12.62 10.65
C LEU A 527 -9.54 13.88 10.65
N SER A 528 -10.45 14.06 9.70
CA SER A 528 -11.42 15.16 9.72
C SER A 528 -12.54 14.92 10.74
N ALA A 529 -12.82 13.67 11.05
CA ALA A 529 -13.91 13.24 11.94
C ALA A 529 -13.43 12.34 13.10
N TRP A 530 -12.13 12.34 13.44
CA TRP A 530 -11.59 11.45 14.46
C TRP A 530 -12.21 11.63 15.85
N GLN A 531 -12.62 12.87 16.17
CA GLN A 531 -13.24 13.17 17.47
C GLN A 531 -14.60 12.50 17.60
N ASP A 532 -15.42 12.55 16.56
CA ASP A 532 -16.73 11.91 16.51
C ASP A 532 -16.60 10.38 16.59
N ARG A 533 -15.62 9.81 15.88
CA ARG A 533 -15.32 8.38 15.94
C ARG A 533 -14.87 7.92 17.33
N MET A 534 -14.18 8.78 18.09
CA MET A 534 -13.83 8.50 19.49
C MET A 534 -15.03 8.63 20.44
N LEU A 535 -16.10 9.34 20.05
CA LEU A 535 -17.33 9.53 20.84
C LEU A 535 -18.42 8.52 20.48
N GLU A 536 -18.54 8.12 19.21
CA GLU A 536 -19.61 7.24 18.73
C GLU A 536 -19.32 5.74 18.91
N ASN A 537 -20.38 4.95 19.19
CA ASN A 537 -20.36 3.47 19.23
C ASN A 537 -20.83 2.88 17.89
N ARG A 538 -20.27 3.29 16.75
CA ARG A 538 -20.65 2.74 15.43
C ARG A 538 -19.50 1.95 14.80
N PRO A 539 -19.77 0.71 14.33
CA PRO A 539 -18.81 -0.14 13.64
C PRO A 539 -19.12 -0.20 12.14
N GLU A 540 -18.74 0.75 11.33
CA GLU A 540 -18.89 0.51 9.89
C GLU A 540 -17.55 0.43 9.14
N ASP A 541 -16.46 1.09 9.62
CA ASP A 541 -15.15 1.05 8.95
C ASP A 541 -13.93 1.00 9.89
N ALA A 542 -14.14 0.98 11.20
CA ALA A 542 -13.06 0.89 12.18
C ALA A 542 -13.47 -0.01 13.35
N GLU A 543 -12.65 -0.99 13.67
CA GLU A 543 -12.89 -1.80 14.87
C GLU A 543 -12.64 -0.99 16.12
N GLN A 544 -13.63 -0.96 17.01
CA GLN A 544 -13.56 -0.30 18.32
C GLN A 544 -13.45 -1.33 19.43
N THR A 545 -12.52 -1.11 20.33
CA THR A 545 -12.38 -1.91 21.55
C THR A 545 -12.50 -1.00 22.76
N ASN A 546 -13.39 -1.33 23.70
CA ASN A 546 -13.48 -0.64 24.98
C ASN A 546 -12.32 -1.08 25.90
N GLY A 547 -11.60 -0.11 26.46
CA GLY A 547 -10.46 -0.32 27.35
C GLY A 547 -9.15 0.26 26.82
N PRO A 548 -8.05 0.17 27.58
CA PRO A 548 -6.74 0.67 27.19
C PRO A 548 -6.16 -0.17 26.02
N LEU A 549 -5.15 0.38 25.36
CA LEU A 549 -4.42 -0.33 24.32
C LEU A 549 -3.92 -1.68 24.83
N ARG A 550 -4.25 -2.73 24.13
CA ARG A 550 -3.89 -4.11 24.46
C ARG A 550 -2.82 -4.64 23.52
N ILE A 551 -2.19 -5.74 23.91
CA ILE A 551 -1.16 -6.43 23.13
C ILE A 551 -1.71 -6.86 21.76
N GLU A 552 -2.98 -7.26 21.68
CA GLU A 552 -3.64 -7.64 20.43
C GLU A 552 -3.64 -6.50 19.38
N THR A 553 -3.74 -5.25 19.84
CA THR A 553 -3.61 -4.09 18.93
C THR A 553 -2.19 -3.95 18.38
N LEU A 554 -1.16 -4.25 19.20
CA LEU A 554 0.22 -4.30 18.73
C LEU A 554 0.43 -5.44 17.72
N ASP A 555 -0.22 -6.59 17.90
CA ASP A 555 -0.15 -7.72 16.96
C ASP A 555 -0.80 -7.40 15.60
N ARG A 556 -1.74 -6.47 15.57
CA ARG A 556 -2.31 -5.93 14.31
C ARG A 556 -1.40 -4.85 13.72
N LEU A 557 -0.90 -3.93 14.54
CA LEU A 557 -0.03 -2.84 14.10
C LEU A 557 1.28 -3.37 13.46
N LYS A 558 1.86 -4.45 14.00
CA LYS A 558 3.10 -5.06 13.47
C LYS A 558 3.01 -5.54 12.02
N ARG A 559 1.78 -5.79 11.52
CA ARG A 559 1.52 -6.26 10.15
C ARG A 559 1.44 -5.12 9.13
N LEU A 560 1.53 -3.88 9.59
CA LEU A 560 1.41 -2.70 8.72
C LEU A 560 2.81 -2.14 8.36
N PRO A 561 2.93 -1.40 7.25
CA PRO A 561 4.19 -0.81 6.83
C PRO A 561 4.74 0.17 7.86
N VAL A 562 6.03 0.08 8.16
CA VAL A 562 6.74 0.97 9.09
C VAL A 562 5.91 1.31 10.33
N PRO A 563 5.60 0.30 11.19
CA PRO A 563 4.70 0.49 12.31
C PRO A 563 5.37 1.32 13.41
N ILE A 564 4.72 2.41 13.84
CA ILE A 564 5.21 3.32 14.88
C ILE A 564 4.15 3.50 15.96
N LEU A 565 4.51 3.22 17.21
CA LEU A 565 3.74 3.57 18.40
C LEU A 565 4.16 4.95 18.87
N VAL A 566 3.25 5.89 18.93
CA VAL A 566 3.48 7.27 19.39
C VAL A 566 2.82 7.48 20.74
N ASP A 567 3.61 7.72 21.78
CA ASP A 567 3.10 8.03 23.13
C ASP A 567 3.21 9.52 23.46
N VAL A 568 2.07 10.19 23.48
CA VAL A 568 1.93 11.59 23.92
C VAL A 568 1.13 11.69 25.22
N THR A 569 1.19 10.66 26.05
CA THR A 569 0.57 10.62 27.38
C THR A 569 1.55 11.04 28.50
N ALA A 570 1.02 11.14 29.71
CA ALA A 570 1.81 11.26 30.94
C ALA A 570 1.64 10.02 31.84
N ALA A 571 1.31 8.86 31.22
CA ALA A 571 1.04 7.62 31.94
C ALA A 571 2.32 7.01 32.52
N ASP A 572 2.18 6.33 33.68
CA ASP A 572 3.24 5.52 34.27
C ASP A 572 3.22 4.10 33.71
N GLY A 573 4.34 3.36 33.82
CA GLY A 573 4.42 1.95 33.47
C GLY A 573 4.46 1.66 31.96
N MET A 574 4.70 2.67 31.11
CA MET A 574 4.71 2.54 29.64
C MET A 574 5.91 1.75 29.11
N GLU A 575 6.96 1.59 29.90
CA GLU A 575 8.16 0.82 29.54
C GLU A 575 7.84 -0.63 29.17
N THR A 576 6.86 -1.23 29.84
CA THR A 576 6.39 -2.59 29.53
C THR A 576 5.75 -2.66 28.15
N LEU A 577 4.91 -1.68 27.80
CA LEU A 577 4.27 -1.61 26.50
C LEU A 577 5.30 -1.34 25.37
N TYR A 578 6.30 -0.48 25.63
CA TYR A 578 7.35 -0.20 24.65
C TYR A 578 8.22 -1.42 24.37
N ARG A 579 8.59 -2.19 25.39
CA ARG A 579 9.32 -3.46 25.20
C ARG A 579 8.50 -4.44 24.37
N ALA A 580 7.21 -4.61 24.68
CA ALA A 580 6.31 -5.45 23.89
C ALA A 580 6.17 -4.97 22.43
N ALA A 581 6.24 -3.65 22.18
CA ALA A 581 6.25 -3.09 20.84
C ALA A 581 7.56 -3.42 20.10
N PHE A 582 8.72 -3.25 20.73
CA PHE A 582 10.02 -3.59 20.12
C PHE A 582 10.12 -5.07 19.75
N GLU A 583 9.70 -5.97 20.63
CA GLU A 583 9.65 -7.42 20.39
C GLU A 583 8.77 -7.79 19.18
N ARG A 584 7.80 -6.95 18.85
CA ARG A 584 6.89 -7.11 17.70
C ARG A 584 7.32 -6.38 16.44
N GLY A 585 8.50 -5.78 16.48
CA GLY A 585 8.99 -5.05 15.31
C GLY A 585 8.47 -3.62 15.15
N ILE A 586 7.82 -3.06 16.18
CA ILE A 586 7.21 -1.73 16.17
C ILE A 586 8.22 -0.71 16.72
N HIS A 587 8.37 0.41 16.02
CA HIS A 587 9.15 1.55 16.49
C HIS A 587 8.37 2.37 17.51
N VAL A 588 9.05 3.08 18.39
CA VAL A 588 8.41 3.93 19.41
C VAL A 588 8.90 5.35 19.29
N VAL A 589 7.96 6.31 19.30
CA VAL A 589 8.18 7.74 19.45
C VAL A 589 7.48 8.20 20.73
N ALA A 590 8.17 8.87 21.64
CA ALA A 590 7.58 9.23 22.92
C ALA A 590 7.88 10.67 23.33
N ALA A 591 6.83 11.41 23.69
CA ALA A 591 6.92 12.64 24.46
C ALA A 591 6.85 12.38 25.99
N ASN A 592 6.48 11.16 26.37
CA ASN A 592 6.40 10.74 27.77
C ASN A 592 7.81 10.54 28.37
N LYS A 593 8.14 11.33 29.37
CA LYS A 593 9.44 11.33 30.05
C LYS A 593 9.62 10.20 31.03
N LYS A 594 8.52 9.66 31.58
CA LYS A 594 8.55 8.74 32.71
C LYS A 594 9.33 7.46 32.42
N PRO A 595 9.20 6.78 31.27
CA PRO A 595 10.00 5.59 30.96
C PRO A 595 11.52 5.82 30.92
N LEU A 596 11.97 7.08 30.72
CA LEU A 596 13.39 7.44 30.74
C LEU A 596 13.90 7.84 32.12
N THR A 597 13.00 8.08 33.07
CA THR A 597 13.31 8.55 34.44
C THR A 597 13.02 7.50 35.52
N ILE A 598 12.70 6.28 35.13
CA ILE A 598 12.70 5.11 36.04
C ILE A 598 14.13 4.82 36.49
N ASP A 599 14.35 3.83 37.33
CA ASP A 599 15.69 3.42 37.75
C ASP A 599 16.62 3.13 36.57
N THR A 600 17.92 3.26 36.81
CA THR A 600 18.93 3.11 35.74
C THR A 600 18.91 1.71 35.11
N GLU A 601 18.61 0.67 35.85
CA GLU A 601 18.56 -0.71 35.36
C GLU A 601 17.36 -0.90 34.42
N GLY A 602 16.17 -0.47 34.80
CA GLY A 602 14.95 -0.50 34.00
C GLY A 602 15.08 0.29 32.68
N ARG A 603 15.63 1.54 32.77
CA ARG A 603 15.91 2.34 31.57
C ARG A 603 16.88 1.65 30.62
N ASN A 604 18.00 1.11 31.14
CA ASN A 604 18.99 0.45 30.30
C ASN A 604 18.40 -0.81 29.64
N ALA A 605 17.60 -1.57 30.37
CA ALA A 605 16.88 -2.71 29.82
C ALA A 605 15.90 -2.32 28.72
N LEU A 606 15.23 -1.17 28.85
CA LEU A 606 14.34 -0.62 27.82
C LEU A 606 15.11 -0.24 26.53
N LEU A 607 16.20 0.49 26.66
CA LEU A 607 17.04 0.88 25.52
C LEU A 607 17.71 -0.32 24.86
N GLU A 608 18.13 -1.30 25.63
CA GLU A 608 18.72 -2.54 25.12
C GLU A 608 17.69 -3.39 24.37
N SER A 609 16.44 -3.45 24.86
CA SER A 609 15.34 -4.12 24.14
C SER A 609 15.12 -3.50 22.76
N ALA A 610 15.11 -2.17 22.64
CA ALA A 610 14.99 -1.50 21.35
C ALA A 610 16.16 -1.86 20.41
N ARG A 611 17.39 -1.91 20.95
CA ARG A 611 18.61 -2.20 20.19
C ARG A 611 18.65 -3.67 19.71
N GLN A 612 18.34 -4.62 20.58
CA GLN A 612 18.32 -6.05 20.27
C GLN A 612 17.28 -6.39 19.20
N ASN A 613 16.14 -5.72 19.23
CA ASN A 613 15.09 -5.88 18.23
C ASN A 613 15.30 -5.01 16.98
N HIS A 614 16.40 -4.27 16.87
CA HIS A 614 16.69 -3.35 15.77
C HIS A 614 15.56 -2.33 15.52
N ARG A 615 14.96 -1.78 16.59
CA ARG A 615 13.90 -0.80 16.52
C ARG A 615 14.34 0.56 17.04
N PHE A 616 13.75 1.60 16.48
CA PHE A 616 14.00 2.96 16.92
C PHE A 616 13.15 3.26 18.15
N TYR A 617 13.78 3.88 19.15
CA TYR A 617 13.13 4.57 20.22
C TYR A 617 13.54 6.05 20.12
N ALA A 618 12.63 6.91 19.63
CA ALA A 618 12.83 8.34 19.48
C ALA A 618 12.09 9.07 20.60
N TYR A 619 12.77 10.00 21.26
CA TYR A 619 12.26 10.71 22.43
C TYR A 619 12.78 12.14 22.55
N GLU A 620 13.05 12.81 21.40
CA GLU A 620 13.55 14.19 21.36
C GLU A 620 12.66 15.13 22.16
N THR A 621 11.35 14.97 22.03
CA THR A 621 10.35 15.85 22.67
C THR A 621 10.26 15.71 24.19
N THR A 622 10.97 14.78 24.79
CA THR A 622 11.02 14.65 26.25
C THR A 622 11.81 15.78 26.92
N VAL A 623 12.71 16.46 26.16
CA VAL A 623 13.48 17.62 26.65
C VAL A 623 13.43 18.74 25.61
N GLY A 624 12.84 19.89 25.97
CA GLY A 624 12.83 21.08 25.12
C GLY A 624 11.75 21.12 24.04
N ALA A 625 10.67 20.34 24.16
CA ALA A 625 9.60 20.22 23.15
C ALA A 625 10.15 19.80 21.78
N SER A 626 10.11 20.65 20.76
CA SER A 626 10.68 20.32 19.42
C SER A 626 12.11 20.78 19.21
N LEU A 627 12.74 21.38 20.22
CA LEU A 627 14.13 21.79 20.13
C LEU A 627 15.05 20.56 20.02
N PRO A 628 16.04 20.55 19.11
CA PRO A 628 16.94 19.41 18.89
C PRO A 628 18.01 19.33 19.98
N VAL A 629 17.61 19.03 21.22
CA VAL A 629 18.48 19.01 22.41
C VAL A 629 19.18 17.66 22.55
N ILE A 630 18.42 16.58 22.51
CA ILE A 630 18.93 15.22 22.70
C ILE A 630 19.79 14.78 21.51
N GLU A 631 19.32 15.06 20.29
CA GLU A 631 20.08 14.70 19.08
C GLU A 631 21.39 15.50 18.99
N THR A 632 21.36 16.80 19.37
CA THR A 632 22.58 17.61 19.46
C THR A 632 23.57 17.01 20.45
N LEU A 633 23.10 16.64 21.65
CA LEU A 633 23.94 16.02 22.67
C LEU A 633 24.52 14.66 22.18
N LYS A 634 23.68 13.82 21.59
CA LYS A 634 24.11 12.54 21.01
C LYS A 634 25.17 12.74 19.91
N ASN A 635 25.02 13.73 19.06
CA ASN A 635 25.99 14.02 17.99
C ASN A 635 27.33 14.51 18.54
N LEU A 636 27.32 15.37 19.58
CA LEU A 636 28.54 15.78 20.26
C LEU A 636 29.30 14.56 20.84
N VAL A 637 28.59 13.72 21.60
CA VAL A 637 29.17 12.53 22.23
C VAL A 637 29.66 11.50 21.17
N ARG A 638 28.85 11.20 20.14
CA ARG A 638 29.20 10.24 19.08
C ARG A 638 30.42 10.66 18.26
N THR A 639 30.63 11.98 18.09
CA THR A 639 31.80 12.52 17.41
C THR A 639 33.03 12.65 18.30
N GLY A 640 32.96 12.13 19.53
CA GLY A 640 34.06 12.12 20.48
C GLY A 640 34.31 13.46 21.18
N ASP A 641 33.34 14.40 21.19
CA ASP A 641 33.46 15.62 21.95
C ASP A 641 33.19 15.38 23.44
N ARG A 642 33.95 16.04 24.28
CA ARG A 642 33.77 15.90 25.73
C ARG A 642 32.94 17.06 26.26
N VAL A 643 31.75 16.74 26.80
CA VAL A 643 30.87 17.71 27.44
C VAL A 643 31.35 17.98 28.83
N ASN A 644 31.66 19.26 29.15
CA ASN A 644 32.14 19.71 30.43
C ASN A 644 30.99 20.23 31.31
N LEU A 645 30.02 20.91 30.70
CA LEU A 645 28.87 21.47 31.41
C LEU A 645 27.67 21.53 30.46
N ILE A 646 26.48 21.20 30.97
CA ILE A 646 25.20 21.51 30.32
C ILE A 646 24.45 22.43 31.28
N GLU A 647 23.97 23.56 30.78
CA GLU A 647 23.06 24.45 31.50
C GLU A 647 21.77 24.59 30.71
N GLY A 648 20.62 24.48 31.39
CA GLY A 648 19.36 24.60 30.70
C GLY A 648 18.23 25.17 31.53
N SER A 649 17.39 26.00 30.89
CA SER A 649 16.08 26.39 31.41
C SER A 649 15.01 25.45 30.76
N PHE A 650 14.58 24.44 31.52
CA PHE A 650 13.71 23.38 31.00
C PHE A 650 12.23 23.55 31.37
N SER A 651 11.89 24.52 32.17
CA SER A 651 10.51 24.83 32.57
C SER A 651 10.09 26.19 32.03
N GLY A 652 9.14 26.22 31.11
CA GLY A 652 8.57 27.47 30.61
C GLY A 652 7.89 28.29 31.72
N THR A 653 7.21 27.64 32.66
CA THR A 653 6.56 28.27 33.82
C THR A 653 7.60 28.96 34.72
N LEU A 654 8.62 28.20 35.14
CA LEU A 654 9.66 28.73 36.01
C LEU A 654 10.55 29.79 35.35
N GLY A 655 10.78 29.63 34.02
CA GLY A 655 11.44 30.66 33.22
C GLY A 655 10.65 31.96 33.20
N TYR A 656 9.35 31.90 32.94
CA TYR A 656 8.45 33.04 33.00
C TYR A 656 8.43 33.68 34.38
N LEU A 657 8.25 32.90 35.46
CA LEU A 657 8.17 33.39 36.82
C LEU A 657 9.45 34.13 37.25
N THR A 658 10.63 33.56 36.95
CA THR A 658 11.91 34.23 37.28
C THR A 658 12.15 35.47 36.45
N HIS A 659 11.62 35.57 35.24
CA HIS A 659 11.65 36.78 34.41
C HIS A 659 10.79 37.87 35.05
N GLU A 660 9.52 37.60 35.40
CA GLU A 660 8.58 38.53 35.99
C GLU A 660 9.06 39.02 37.37
N LEU A 661 9.61 38.12 38.18
CA LEU A 661 10.20 38.48 39.48
C LEU A 661 11.36 39.46 39.32
N MET A 662 12.22 39.26 38.36
CA MET A 662 13.31 40.20 38.04
C MET A 662 12.81 41.55 37.49
N ALA A 663 11.63 41.54 36.82
CA ALA A 663 10.95 42.78 36.39
C ALA A 663 10.21 43.50 37.53
N GLY A 664 10.17 42.90 38.75
CA GLY A 664 9.55 43.52 39.94
C GLY A 664 8.07 43.15 40.11
N VAL A 665 7.56 42.17 39.40
CA VAL A 665 6.20 41.68 39.58
C VAL A 665 6.15 40.80 40.85
N PRO A 666 5.19 41.00 41.76
CA PRO A 666 5.03 40.17 42.96
C PRO A 666 4.79 38.70 42.63
N LEU A 667 5.36 37.77 43.38
CA LEU A 667 5.35 36.34 43.14
C LEU A 667 3.91 35.78 42.98
N ALA A 668 3.00 36.10 43.90
CA ALA A 668 1.63 35.64 43.84
C ALA A 668 0.91 36.15 42.56
N GLN A 669 1.18 37.39 42.15
CA GLN A 669 0.65 37.95 40.90
C GLN A 669 1.24 37.27 39.69
N ALA A 670 2.54 37.04 39.62
CA ALA A 670 3.19 36.35 38.54
C ALA A 670 2.65 34.93 38.35
N VAL A 671 2.40 34.18 39.45
CA VAL A 671 1.80 32.83 39.39
C VAL A 671 0.34 32.87 38.90
N ARG A 672 -0.48 33.86 39.33
CA ARG A 672 -1.86 34.03 38.83
C ARG A 672 -1.88 34.30 37.32
N THR A 673 -1.07 35.25 36.89
CA THR A 673 -0.95 35.59 35.46
C THR A 673 -0.42 34.40 34.63
N ALA A 674 0.55 33.66 35.13
CA ALA A 674 1.03 32.43 34.47
C ALA A 674 -0.10 31.39 34.29
N LYS A 675 -0.95 31.24 35.32
CA LYS A 675 -2.12 30.35 35.27
C LYS A 675 -3.17 30.82 34.26
N GLU A 676 -3.47 32.11 34.23
CA GLU A 676 -4.41 32.72 33.28
C GLU A 676 -3.92 32.58 31.82
N LEU A 677 -2.62 32.71 31.59
CA LEU A 677 -1.98 32.55 30.29
C LEU A 677 -1.82 31.08 29.87
N GLY A 678 -2.15 30.12 30.75
CA GLY A 678 -2.00 28.69 30.49
C GLY A 678 -0.56 28.19 30.49
N TYR A 679 0.34 28.88 31.18
CA TYR A 679 1.74 28.49 31.32
C TYR A 679 1.97 27.50 32.46
N THR A 680 1.00 27.32 33.36
CA THR A 680 1.10 26.39 34.48
C THR A 680 0.28 25.14 34.21
N GLU A 681 0.67 24.03 34.86
CA GLU A 681 -0.20 22.88 35.06
C GLU A 681 -1.49 23.29 35.80
N PRO A 682 -2.54 22.48 35.83
CA PRO A 682 -3.77 22.78 36.58
C PRO A 682 -3.52 23.16 38.05
N GLN A 683 -2.49 22.55 38.64
CA GLN A 683 -1.98 22.88 39.97
C GLN A 683 -0.60 23.55 39.84
N PRO A 684 -0.47 24.88 40.03
CA PRO A 684 0.80 25.58 39.90
C PRO A 684 1.89 25.07 40.85
N GLN A 685 1.52 24.42 41.94
CA GLN A 685 2.44 23.79 42.90
C GLN A 685 3.36 22.77 42.26
N ASP A 686 2.83 22.00 41.28
CA ASP A 686 3.60 20.98 40.54
C ASP A 686 4.75 21.62 39.77
N ASP A 687 4.48 22.75 39.11
CA ASP A 687 5.52 23.53 38.40
C ASP A 687 6.56 24.09 39.34
N LEU A 688 6.11 24.71 40.46
CA LEU A 688 7.00 25.36 41.43
C LEU A 688 7.94 24.39 42.14
N SER A 689 7.59 23.08 42.15
CA SER A 689 8.44 22.02 42.70
C SER A 689 9.73 21.82 41.89
N GLY A 690 9.72 22.15 40.58
CA GLY A 690 10.84 21.95 39.68
C GLY A 690 11.07 20.49 39.24
N LEU A 691 10.18 19.56 39.62
CA LEU A 691 10.34 18.12 39.35
C LEU A 691 10.40 17.80 37.87
N ASP A 692 9.63 18.52 37.01
CA ASP A 692 9.68 18.36 35.58
C ASP A 692 11.04 18.75 34.99
N ALA A 693 11.62 19.88 35.47
CA ALA A 693 12.96 20.30 35.09
C ALA A 693 14.04 19.30 35.55
N ALA A 694 13.88 18.72 36.75
CA ALA A 694 14.79 17.70 37.26
C ALA A 694 14.74 16.41 36.43
N ARG A 695 13.57 15.94 35.99
CA ARG A 695 13.42 14.81 35.08
C ARG A 695 14.12 15.04 33.75
N LYS A 696 13.97 16.22 33.14
CA LYS A 696 14.63 16.58 31.88
C LYS A 696 16.15 16.62 32.04
N ALA A 697 16.66 17.18 33.13
CA ALA A 697 18.08 17.19 33.44
C ALA A 697 18.63 15.77 33.67
N LEU A 698 17.89 14.90 34.36
CA LEU A 698 18.23 13.48 34.53
C LEU A 698 18.36 12.75 33.21
N ILE A 699 17.44 12.99 32.25
CA ILE A 699 17.53 12.38 30.91
C ILE A 699 18.82 12.79 30.23
N LEU A 700 19.18 14.09 30.22
CA LEU A 700 20.42 14.55 29.59
C LEU A 700 21.70 14.03 30.29
N ALA A 701 21.72 13.97 31.62
CA ALA A 701 22.83 13.38 32.34
C ALA A 701 23.06 11.90 31.99
N ARG A 702 21.96 11.15 31.84
CA ARG A 702 22.00 9.75 31.43
C ARG A 702 22.39 9.56 29.97
N GLU A 703 22.10 10.51 29.07
CA GLU A 703 22.59 10.50 27.68
C GLU A 703 24.12 10.74 27.59
N LEU A 704 24.72 11.39 28.58
CA LEU A 704 26.18 11.47 28.76
C LEU A 704 26.80 10.16 29.28
N GLY A 705 25.98 9.15 29.60
CA GLY A 705 26.44 7.89 30.21
C GLY A 705 26.67 7.96 31.71
N ILE A 706 26.25 9.06 32.35
CA ILE A 706 26.40 9.24 33.81
C ILE A 706 25.37 8.36 34.52
N ARG A 707 25.80 7.56 35.49
CA ARG A 707 24.93 6.76 36.35
C ARG A 707 24.43 7.60 37.48
N VAL A 708 23.23 8.12 37.35
CA VAL A 708 22.55 8.94 38.37
C VAL A 708 21.08 8.54 38.44
N GLU A 709 20.55 8.63 39.68
CA GLU A 709 19.13 8.40 39.96
C GLU A 709 18.42 9.73 40.28
N MET A 710 17.10 9.71 40.31
CA MET A 710 16.33 10.92 40.67
C MET A 710 16.65 11.42 42.07
N THR A 711 17.04 10.54 42.98
CA THR A 711 17.51 10.87 44.34
C THR A 711 18.86 11.57 44.39
N ASP A 712 19.66 11.47 43.35
CA ASP A 712 20.98 12.13 43.25
C ASP A 712 20.89 13.56 42.74
N VAL A 713 19.69 13.98 42.31
CA VAL A 713 19.43 15.34 41.83
C VAL A 713 19.34 16.30 43.03
N LYS A 714 20.22 17.27 43.11
CA LYS A 714 20.08 18.38 44.06
C LYS A 714 18.99 19.31 43.55
N LEU A 715 17.75 19.05 43.92
CA LEU A 715 16.58 19.84 43.54
C LEU A 715 16.25 20.89 44.59
N THR A 716 16.25 22.16 44.17
CA THR A 716 15.81 23.28 45.00
C THR A 716 14.56 23.90 44.36
N PRO A 717 13.39 23.78 44.97
CA PRO A 717 12.18 24.42 44.44
C PRO A 717 12.25 25.95 44.46
N LEU A 718 11.43 26.63 43.64
CA LEU A 718 11.42 28.09 43.57
C LEU A 718 10.93 28.73 44.88
N VAL A 719 10.05 28.05 45.59
CA VAL A 719 9.51 28.48 46.89
C VAL A 719 9.62 27.33 47.89
N PRO A 720 9.62 27.61 49.22
CA PRO A 720 9.70 26.59 50.25
C PRO A 720 8.65 25.48 50.11
N GLU A 721 9.02 24.25 50.40
CA GLU A 721 8.14 23.07 50.29
C GLU A 721 6.87 23.18 51.13
N ALA A 722 6.94 23.91 52.26
CA ALA A 722 5.79 24.24 53.09
C ALA A 722 4.70 25.06 52.38
N ILE A 723 5.06 25.76 51.29
CA ILE A 723 4.09 26.47 50.43
C ILE A 723 3.56 25.54 49.38
N ILE A 724 4.41 24.74 48.73
CA ILE A 724 4.07 23.79 47.70
C ILE A 724 3.08 22.72 48.18
N SER A 725 3.24 22.29 49.44
CA SER A 725 2.37 21.25 50.03
C SER A 725 0.95 21.72 50.35
N LYS A 726 0.61 22.98 50.13
CA LYS A 726 -0.75 23.49 50.35
C LYS A 726 -1.64 23.14 49.15
N THR A 727 -2.63 22.32 49.37
CA THR A 727 -3.57 21.86 48.32
C THR A 727 -4.74 22.81 48.10
N ASP A 728 -5.09 23.64 49.13
CA ASP A 728 -6.14 24.64 49.01
C ASP A 728 -5.61 25.87 48.26
N PRO A 729 -6.28 26.33 47.19
CA PRO A 729 -5.79 27.45 46.38
C PRO A 729 -5.66 28.76 47.12
N ASP A 730 -6.59 29.06 48.02
CA ASP A 730 -6.56 30.35 48.78
C ASP A 730 -5.44 30.35 49.82
N GLN A 731 -5.23 29.24 50.51
CA GLN A 731 -4.10 29.08 51.44
C GLN A 731 -2.77 29.12 50.70
N PHE A 732 -2.70 28.54 49.51
CA PHE A 732 -1.51 28.56 48.68
C PHE A 732 -1.15 29.97 48.24
N PHE A 733 -2.09 30.74 47.70
CA PHE A 733 -1.83 32.10 47.27
C PHE A 733 -1.54 33.02 48.46
N SER A 734 -2.23 32.88 49.59
CA SER A 734 -1.92 33.62 50.80
C SER A 734 -0.51 33.34 51.32
N ALA A 735 -0.04 32.09 51.19
CA ALA A 735 1.33 31.73 51.61
C ALA A 735 2.39 32.31 50.65
N LEU A 736 2.09 32.42 49.35
CA LEU A 736 2.95 33.10 48.38
C LEU A 736 3.06 34.60 48.67
N GLU A 737 1.96 35.26 49.04
CA GLU A 737 1.94 36.65 49.41
C GLU A 737 2.74 36.88 50.73
N ALA A 738 2.64 35.98 51.69
CA ALA A 738 3.41 36.04 52.95
C ALA A 738 4.93 35.84 52.73
N TYR A 739 5.31 35.08 51.67
CA TYR A 739 6.72 34.81 51.32
C TYR A 739 7.35 35.97 50.50
N GLN A 740 6.55 36.88 49.93
CA GLN A 740 7.02 37.97 49.06
C GLN A 740 8.16 38.79 49.65
N PRO A 741 8.17 39.23 50.96
CA PRO A 741 9.25 40.00 51.49
C PRO A 741 10.61 39.29 51.49
N GLU A 742 10.64 38.03 51.78
CA GLU A 742 11.83 37.18 51.73
C GLU A 742 12.38 37.04 50.29
N MET A 743 11.48 36.75 49.34
CA MET A 743 11.83 36.71 47.91
C MET A 743 12.39 38.05 47.43
N GLU A 744 11.76 39.16 47.76
CA GLU A 744 12.22 40.50 47.35
C GLU A 744 13.60 40.85 47.94
N ALA A 745 13.85 40.45 49.19
CA ALA A 745 15.18 40.66 49.82
C ALA A 745 16.28 39.85 49.11
N GLN A 746 15.96 38.64 48.60
CA GLN A 746 16.90 37.83 47.81
C GLN A 746 17.15 38.50 46.44
N LEU A 747 16.10 38.94 45.77
CA LEU A 747 16.20 39.59 44.44
C LEU A 747 16.99 40.91 44.49
N GLN A 748 16.81 41.69 45.57
CA GLN A 748 17.55 42.97 45.79
C GLN A 748 19.05 42.70 45.97
N ARG A 749 19.44 41.67 46.73
CA ARG A 749 20.84 41.27 46.88
C ARG A 749 21.44 40.90 45.52
N MET A 750 20.78 40.06 44.75
CA MET A 750 21.26 39.67 43.42
C MET A 750 21.39 40.85 42.48
N ARG A 751 20.42 41.79 42.46
CA ARG A 751 20.52 43.03 41.67
C ARG A 751 21.72 43.89 42.10
N SER A 752 22.00 43.99 43.39
CA SER A 752 23.14 44.75 43.87
C SER A 752 24.50 44.15 43.52
N GLU A 753 24.53 42.83 43.26
CA GLU A 753 25.69 42.06 42.81
C GLU A 753 25.78 41.97 41.26
N GLY A 754 24.88 42.63 40.52
CA GLY A 754 24.85 42.59 39.07
C GLY A 754 24.40 41.21 38.49
N GLN A 755 23.61 40.48 39.27
CA GLN A 755 23.13 39.14 38.93
C GLN A 755 21.64 39.13 38.61
N VAL A 756 21.23 38.13 37.85
CA VAL A 756 19.85 37.87 37.44
C VAL A 756 19.45 36.50 37.95
N LEU A 757 18.28 36.36 38.57
CA LEU A 757 17.73 35.07 38.95
C LEU A 757 17.21 34.34 37.72
N ARG A 758 17.62 33.08 37.56
CA ARG A 758 17.06 32.12 36.59
C ARG A 758 16.83 30.78 37.25
N TYR A 759 15.82 30.06 36.79
CA TYR A 759 15.61 28.67 37.22
C TYR A 759 16.30 27.76 36.19
N LEU A 760 17.44 27.22 36.57
CA LEU A 760 18.29 26.44 35.70
C LEU A 760 18.52 25.01 36.21
N ALA A 761 18.79 24.12 35.29
CA ALA A 761 19.46 22.87 35.59
C ALA A 761 20.90 22.92 35.10
N ARG A 762 21.82 22.44 35.94
CA ARG A 762 23.25 22.28 35.66
C ARG A 762 23.64 20.82 35.73
N ILE A 763 24.31 20.31 34.68
CA ILE A 763 24.86 18.98 34.62
C ILE A 763 26.36 19.14 34.42
N ASP A 764 27.13 18.84 35.45
CA ASP A 764 28.61 18.99 35.48
C ASP A 764 29.25 17.61 35.77
N PRO A 765 29.71 16.92 34.73
CA PRO A 765 30.34 15.58 34.90
C PRO A 765 31.58 15.61 35.80
N GLY A 766 32.30 16.75 35.85
CA GLY A 766 33.49 16.93 36.68
C GLY A 766 33.23 17.31 38.13
N ALA A 767 31.97 17.63 38.49
CA ALA A 767 31.60 18.06 39.88
C ALA A 767 31.91 17.00 40.95
N ARG A 768 31.80 15.72 40.58
CA ARG A 768 32.07 14.62 41.51
C ARG A 768 33.50 14.63 42.06
N GLU A 769 34.49 14.99 41.22
CA GLU A 769 35.89 15.09 41.64
C GLU A 769 36.12 16.25 42.59
N ARG A 770 35.22 17.24 42.61
CA ARG A 770 35.25 18.42 43.51
C ARG A 770 34.37 18.24 44.75
N GLY A 771 33.69 17.10 44.90
CA GLY A 771 32.73 16.85 45.97
C GLY A 771 31.41 17.62 45.83
N GLU A 772 31.10 18.10 44.63
CA GLU A 772 29.88 18.82 44.28
C GLU A 772 28.82 17.90 43.63
N PRO A 773 27.56 18.28 43.64
CA PRO A 773 26.52 17.52 42.98
C PRO A 773 26.72 17.59 41.46
N ILE A 774 26.67 16.44 40.81
CA ILE A 774 26.75 16.35 39.34
C ILE A 774 25.54 17.00 38.67
N LEU A 775 24.38 16.93 39.32
CA LEU A 775 23.11 17.39 38.79
C LEU A 775 22.43 18.31 39.82
N GLU A 776 22.32 19.58 39.46
CA GLU A 776 21.67 20.61 40.29
C GLU A 776 20.54 21.27 39.51
N VAL A 777 19.38 21.43 40.12
CA VAL A 777 18.20 22.08 39.53
C VAL A 777 17.61 23.04 40.53
N GLY A 778 17.51 24.31 40.19
CA GLY A 778 16.95 25.29 41.09
C GLY A 778 17.08 26.74 40.65
N PRO A 779 16.72 27.67 41.54
CA PRO A 779 16.92 29.10 41.32
C PRO A 779 18.42 29.44 41.47
N ILE A 780 19.05 29.84 40.34
CA ILE A 780 20.49 30.09 40.24
C ILE A 780 20.71 31.55 39.87
N PRO A 781 21.52 32.30 40.64
CA PRO A 781 21.97 33.62 40.20
C PRO A 781 22.98 33.51 39.07
N VAL A 782 22.76 34.25 37.99
CA VAL A 782 23.68 34.28 36.83
C VAL A 782 24.11 35.71 36.55
N PRO A 783 25.34 35.95 36.04
CA PRO A 783 25.79 37.28 35.61
C PRO A 783 24.89 37.86 34.51
N GLN A 784 24.85 39.17 34.36
CA GLN A 784 24.01 39.83 33.32
C GLN A 784 24.43 39.51 31.90
N ASP A 785 25.68 39.15 31.66
CA ASP A 785 26.21 38.71 30.36
C ASP A 785 25.99 37.24 30.07
N HIS A 786 25.51 36.48 31.07
CA HIS A 786 25.19 35.04 30.85
C HIS A 786 24.08 34.87 29.80
N PRO A 787 24.20 33.92 28.88
CA PRO A 787 23.20 33.72 27.83
C PRO A 787 21.76 33.61 28.32
N SER A 788 21.53 32.93 29.44
CA SER A 788 20.18 32.75 30.02
C SER A 788 19.60 34.04 30.60
N SER A 789 20.41 35.08 30.86
CA SER A 789 19.92 36.33 31.40
C SER A 789 18.91 37.03 30.49
N ARG A 790 18.98 36.77 29.17
CA ARG A 790 18.17 37.42 28.12
C ARG A 790 16.88 36.66 27.79
N LEU A 791 16.62 35.50 28.43
CA LEU A 791 15.41 34.70 28.22
C LEU A 791 14.16 35.48 28.58
N ARG A 792 13.12 35.39 27.74
CA ARG A 792 11.82 36.07 27.91
C ARG A 792 10.68 35.05 27.93
N GLY A 793 9.68 35.32 28.74
CA GLY A 793 8.49 34.48 28.76
C GLY A 793 8.79 33.01 29.05
N SER A 794 8.24 32.11 28.22
CA SER A 794 8.39 30.64 28.36
C SER A 794 9.50 30.06 27.47
N GLU A 795 10.50 30.86 27.08
CA GLU A 795 11.61 30.38 26.26
C GLU A 795 12.41 29.29 26.99
N ALA A 796 12.71 28.20 26.28
CA ALA A 796 13.66 27.19 26.69
C ALA A 796 15.06 27.52 26.14
N PHE A 797 16.06 27.12 26.89
CA PHE A 797 17.46 27.36 26.59
C PHE A 797 18.26 26.14 27.04
N VAL A 798 19.21 25.73 26.23
CA VAL A 798 20.21 24.72 26.60
C VAL A 798 21.55 25.13 26.03
N ALA A 799 22.55 25.23 26.87
CA ALA A 799 23.93 25.52 26.50
C ALA A 799 24.80 24.29 26.77
N PHE A 800 25.56 23.87 25.79
CA PHE A 800 26.55 22.79 25.87
C PHE A 800 27.94 23.42 25.87
N THR A 801 28.64 23.41 26.99
CA THR A 801 30.06 23.73 27.09
C THR A 801 30.84 22.46 26.96
N THR A 802 31.62 22.35 25.88
CA THR A 802 32.36 21.11 25.55
C THR A 802 33.86 21.43 25.39
N GLN A 803 34.64 20.40 25.08
CA GLN A 803 36.06 20.63 24.74
C GLN A 803 36.22 21.47 23.45
N ARG A 804 35.34 21.29 22.48
CA ARG A 804 35.33 22.01 21.19
C ARG A 804 34.65 23.37 21.31
N TYR A 805 33.64 23.49 22.15
CA TYR A 805 32.82 24.68 22.39
C TYR A 805 33.07 25.24 23.79
N ALA A 806 34.35 25.47 24.12
CA ALA A 806 34.74 25.93 25.45
C ALA A 806 34.56 27.46 25.65
N GLU A 807 35.03 28.23 24.68
CA GLU A 807 34.94 29.71 24.70
C GLU A 807 33.53 30.18 24.27
N TYR A 808 32.95 29.52 23.29
CA TYR A 808 31.61 29.81 22.77
C TYR A 808 30.73 28.56 22.92
N PRO A 809 29.95 28.42 23.98
CA PRO A 809 29.05 27.28 24.17
C PRO A 809 28.09 27.13 23.02
N LEU A 810 27.79 25.88 22.63
CA LEU A 810 26.75 25.60 21.66
C LEU A 810 25.38 25.80 22.32
N ILE A 811 24.58 26.73 21.83
CA ILE A 811 23.30 27.10 22.39
C ILE A 811 22.14 26.67 21.51
N VAL A 812 21.14 26.00 22.10
CA VAL A 812 19.84 25.70 21.50
C VAL A 812 18.80 26.50 22.28
N GLN A 813 18.06 27.38 21.59
CA GLN A 813 17.08 28.28 22.23
C GLN A 813 15.81 28.39 21.38
N GLY A 814 14.65 28.46 22.02
CA GLY A 814 13.37 28.66 21.35
C GLY A 814 12.18 28.34 22.23
N ALA A 815 11.01 28.12 21.66
CA ALA A 815 9.81 27.74 22.38
C ALA A 815 9.99 26.36 23.02
N GLY A 816 10.05 26.29 24.35
CA GLY A 816 10.30 25.06 25.11
C GLY A 816 9.06 24.32 25.61
N ALA A 817 7.87 24.84 25.30
CA ALA A 817 6.58 24.26 25.67
C ALA A 817 5.49 24.64 24.66
N GLY A 818 4.37 23.92 24.70
CA GLY A 818 3.21 24.15 23.85
C GLY A 818 2.79 22.92 23.07
N GLY A 819 1.48 22.68 22.99
CA GLY A 819 0.92 21.47 22.35
C GLY A 819 1.33 21.35 20.89
N ALA A 820 1.22 22.43 20.12
CA ALA A 820 1.57 22.44 18.69
C ALA A 820 3.07 22.23 18.45
N VAL A 821 3.93 22.87 19.28
CA VAL A 821 5.40 22.73 19.18
C VAL A 821 5.83 21.32 19.55
N THR A 822 5.31 20.74 20.62
CA THR A 822 5.62 19.35 21.02
C THR A 822 5.13 18.37 19.96
N ALA A 823 3.93 18.57 19.42
CA ALA A 823 3.39 17.75 18.33
C ALA A 823 4.28 17.76 17.07
N ALA A 824 4.82 18.94 16.72
CA ALA A 824 5.75 19.06 15.60
C ALA A 824 7.06 18.27 15.83
N GLY A 825 7.58 18.28 17.06
CA GLY A 825 8.75 17.46 17.42
C GLY A 825 8.46 15.95 17.35
N VAL A 826 7.27 15.52 17.79
CA VAL A 826 6.83 14.13 17.64
C VAL A 826 6.72 13.74 16.17
N LEU A 827 6.12 14.57 15.34
CA LEU A 827 6.03 14.34 13.90
C LEU A 827 7.42 14.28 13.24
N ALA A 828 8.34 15.16 13.66
CA ALA A 828 9.73 15.15 13.19
C ALA A 828 10.44 13.81 13.52
N ASP A 829 10.22 13.26 14.71
CA ASP A 829 10.76 11.94 15.10
C ASP A 829 10.16 10.80 14.25
N VAL A 830 8.85 10.84 13.96
CA VAL A 830 8.19 9.90 13.04
C VAL A 830 8.81 9.96 11.65
N LEU A 831 8.96 11.16 11.09
CA LEU A 831 9.54 11.37 9.76
C LEU A 831 11.01 10.96 9.70
N ARG A 832 11.79 11.19 10.75
CA ARG A 832 13.19 10.78 10.86
C ARG A 832 13.33 9.24 10.82
N ILE A 833 12.46 8.52 11.50
CA ILE A 833 12.40 7.05 11.45
C ILE A 833 12.08 6.61 10.02
N ALA A 834 11.05 7.18 9.40
CA ALA A 834 10.68 6.88 8.03
C ALA A 834 11.84 7.08 7.05
N GLN A 835 12.47 8.25 7.06
CA GLN A 835 13.60 8.56 6.20
C GLN A 835 14.80 7.62 6.41
N THR A 836 15.10 7.24 7.67
CA THR A 836 16.20 6.32 7.99
C THR A 836 15.94 4.92 7.44
N LEU A 837 14.69 4.49 7.41
CA LEU A 837 14.29 3.18 6.90
C LEU A 837 14.21 3.15 5.36
N ARG A 838 13.93 4.28 4.72
CA ARG A 838 13.92 4.41 3.25
C ARG A 838 15.30 4.21 2.64
N GLY A 839 16.35 4.58 3.32
CA GLY A 839 17.74 4.44 2.85
C GLY A 839 18.35 3.06 3.08
N ARG A 840 17.63 2.15 3.73
CA ARG A 840 18.07 0.77 3.99
C ARG A 840 17.33 -0.21 3.09
#